data_42456054fd1bfd26588fb0710929c1b8
#
_entry.id   42456054fd1bfd26588fb0710929c1b8
#
_cell.length_a   1.000
_cell.length_b   1.000
_cell.length_c   1.000
_cell.angle_alpha   90.00
_cell.angle_beta   90.00
_cell.angle_gamma   90.00
#
_symmetry.space_group_name_H-M   'P 1'
#
loop_
_entity.id
_entity.type
_entity.pdbx_description
1 polymer ?
#
loop_
_entity_poly.entity_id
_entity_poly.type
_entity_poly.pdbx_seq_one_letter_code
_entity_poly.pdbx_strand_id
1 'polypeptide(L)'
;MTYEEFLKGKIEIANESGFEIDRSCLNDGLKPHQKDIVQWAIKGGKRAVFASFGSGKTSIQLEFCYQVVKEKGGKALIICPLGVKQEFSHDTTTILGYEPPTYVKTMEECKSTDNSILITNYERVRDGDIDPTYFTVTSLDEAAVLRDFGSKTYQTFLEKFKGVPYKMVATATPSPNKLKELIHYAGYLEIADTGHLLTRYFQRDSTKANNLTLYPNMAEDFWLFVSTWAVFMEKPSDLCPEYSDDGYDLPEINMEWDELPIEYGKAVDKDGQYSLFENAALGLQQAAHVKSQSKEDRLDEVMKLLNDHGVTKDSGKQAIVWINLNAEQENLEKALKKEGITYSSIWGNQSIEKKEALMDSWKESRSQVLLTKPEMYASGVNLQQCNLMIFAGINYKFEEFIQALHRVYRFGQKNVVYAYVIYMESERTIKETLLHKWTQHNDMVKKMTDLVREYGLNDIRRFDRLKRKMGVEAVRVEGNHYTAVNDDCVAETKKMETNSVDLICTSIPFGTHYEYSENYMDFGFNEDDNDFFKQMDYLTPELLRVLKPGRVAAIHVKDRILFGNATGDGFPTVEPFHADTITHFMKHGFRFFGMITICRDVVRENNQTYRLGWTEQCKDGSKMGVGCPEYILLFRKLPTDTTKAYADEPVVKSKQEYTRAQWQIDAHAFWRESGDRPISKEELANIPVKDLQRVYREFSRNNVYDYKEHVELAKKLDEKGKLPAVFMVVAPGAWNREWIWDDIVYMQTLNTQQSNRRKQLHVCPLPFSIVERIINRYSNEGEYVYDPFGGLGTTPMIAIKNGRYGYMCELNPNYYRDALGYLEAADNEVDSPTLFDFLEMKNE
;
A
#
# COMPACT_ATOMS: atom_id res chain seq x y z
N MET A 1 8.68 18.46 24.35
CA MET A 1 7.54 17.61 24.01
C MET A 1 7.57 16.38 24.91
N THR A 2 6.54 16.09 25.64
CA THR A 2 6.43 14.87 26.44
C THR A 2 6.15 13.66 25.54
N TYR A 3 6.37 12.43 26.03
CA TYR A 3 6.06 11.23 25.25
C TYR A 3 4.56 11.15 24.89
N GLU A 4 3.71 11.53 25.81
CA GLU A 4 2.26 11.56 25.58
C GLU A 4 1.84 12.61 24.53
N GLU A 5 2.48 13.76 24.52
CA GLU A 5 2.27 14.78 23.46
C GLU A 5 2.74 14.27 22.08
N PHE A 6 3.88 13.56 22.05
CA PHE A 6 4.38 12.93 20.83
C PHE A 6 3.39 11.89 20.31
N LEU A 7 2.88 11.00 21.14
CA LEU A 7 1.90 9.98 20.77
C LEU A 7 0.60 10.59 20.26
N LYS A 8 0.13 11.67 20.87
CA LYS A 8 -1.05 12.42 20.37
C LYS A 8 -0.83 13.00 18.96
N GLY A 9 0.40 13.39 18.66
CA GLY A 9 0.79 13.85 17.32
C GLY A 9 0.75 12.79 16.22
N LYS A 10 0.80 11.51 16.58
CA LYS A 10 0.69 10.40 15.61
C LYS A 10 -0.72 10.17 15.06
N ILE A 11 -1.73 10.75 15.68
CA ILE A 11 -3.11 10.60 15.23
C ILE A 11 -3.27 11.43 13.96
N GLU A 12 -3.20 10.77 12.81
CA GLU A 12 -3.43 11.43 11.54
C GLU A 12 -4.90 11.71 11.36
N ILE A 13 -5.22 12.98 11.43
CA ILE A 13 -6.52 13.53 11.05
C ILE A 13 -6.24 14.59 10.02
N ALA A 14 -7.06 14.64 8.98
CA ALA A 14 -6.97 15.72 8.01
C ALA A 14 -7.11 17.07 8.73
N ASN A 15 -6.07 17.89 8.66
CA ASN A 15 -6.04 19.19 9.28
C ASN A 15 -7.19 20.09 8.78
N GLU A 16 -7.80 20.85 9.67
CA GLU A 16 -8.71 21.93 9.32
C GLU A 16 -7.89 23.17 8.97
N SER A 17 -7.58 23.34 7.69
CA SER A 17 -6.77 24.45 7.17
C SER A 17 -7.61 25.60 6.60
N GLY A 18 -8.92 25.47 6.65
CA GLY A 18 -9.87 26.41 6.08
C GLY A 18 -10.38 27.47 7.07
N PHE A 19 -11.64 27.82 6.94
CA PHE A 19 -12.32 28.78 7.81
C PHE A 19 -13.75 28.35 8.07
N GLU A 20 -14.34 28.86 9.15
CA GLU A 20 -15.76 28.64 9.45
C GLU A 20 -16.62 29.58 8.65
N ILE A 21 -17.72 29.11 8.09
CA ILE A 21 -18.73 29.89 7.39
C ILE A 21 -20.12 29.55 7.93
N ASP A 22 -20.95 30.58 8.12
CA ASP A 22 -22.34 30.35 8.50
C ASP A 22 -23.11 29.75 7.31
N ARG A 23 -23.95 28.75 7.58
CA ARG A 23 -24.76 28.07 6.57
C ARG A 23 -25.71 29.04 5.83
N SER A 24 -26.13 30.09 6.46
CA SER A 24 -26.97 31.17 5.87
C SER A 24 -26.24 32.00 4.81
N CYS A 25 -24.91 31.99 4.82
CA CYS A 25 -24.09 32.66 3.80
C CYS A 25 -23.98 31.87 2.48
N LEU A 26 -24.38 30.60 2.49
CA LEU A 26 -24.33 29.71 1.32
C LEU A 26 -25.56 29.94 0.44
N ASN A 27 -25.35 29.78 -0.88
CA ASN A 27 -26.35 30.01 -1.90
C ASN A 27 -27.65 29.23 -1.63
N ASP A 28 -28.79 29.90 -1.80
CA ASP A 28 -30.13 29.35 -1.54
C ASP A 28 -30.55 28.31 -2.60
N GLY A 29 -29.96 28.35 -3.77
CA GLY A 29 -30.13 27.31 -4.80
C GLY A 29 -29.58 25.93 -4.44
N LEU A 30 -28.70 25.85 -3.42
CA LEU A 30 -28.17 24.58 -2.94
C LEU A 30 -29.17 23.82 -2.08
N LYS A 31 -29.23 22.51 -2.29
CA LYS A 31 -29.98 21.59 -1.41
C LYS A 31 -29.31 21.48 -0.04
N PRO A 32 -30.05 21.09 1.03
CA PRO A 32 -29.52 21.00 2.39
C PRO A 32 -28.21 20.21 2.54
N HIS A 33 -28.13 19.02 1.97
CA HIS A 33 -26.93 18.17 1.98
C HIS A 33 -25.73 18.81 1.24
N GLN A 34 -25.99 19.55 0.17
CA GLN A 34 -24.93 20.29 -0.56
C GLN A 34 -24.36 21.42 0.30
N LYS A 35 -25.21 22.15 1.03
CA LYS A 35 -24.78 23.19 1.98
C LYS A 35 -23.88 22.59 3.06
N ASP A 36 -24.22 21.44 3.62
CA ASP A 36 -23.43 20.78 4.66
C ASP A 36 -22.05 20.32 4.11
N ILE A 37 -22.02 19.74 2.91
CA ILE A 37 -20.75 19.35 2.27
C ILE A 37 -19.87 20.58 1.98
N VAL A 38 -20.44 21.67 1.47
CA VAL A 38 -19.68 22.89 1.19
C VAL A 38 -19.12 23.49 2.49
N GLN A 39 -19.93 23.60 3.53
CA GLN A 39 -19.50 24.09 4.84
C GLN A 39 -18.35 23.27 5.41
N TRP A 40 -18.49 21.93 5.40
CA TRP A 40 -17.45 21.00 5.82
C TRP A 40 -16.17 21.11 4.98
N ALA A 41 -16.30 21.25 3.67
CA ALA A 41 -15.16 21.37 2.76
C ALA A 41 -14.41 22.71 2.94
N ILE A 42 -15.13 23.81 3.15
CA ILE A 42 -14.53 25.13 3.42
C ILE A 42 -13.76 25.09 4.76
N LYS A 43 -14.35 24.52 5.81
CA LYS A 43 -13.70 24.38 7.11
C LYS A 43 -12.44 23.53 7.01
N GLY A 44 -12.50 22.44 6.24
CA GLY A 44 -11.36 21.56 6.02
C GLY A 44 -10.26 22.14 5.13
N GLY A 45 -10.61 23.01 4.19
CA GLY A 45 -9.70 23.64 3.22
C GLY A 45 -9.25 22.72 2.09
N LYS A 46 -8.94 21.43 2.38
CA LYS A 46 -8.49 20.40 1.42
C LYS A 46 -9.33 19.15 1.60
N ARG A 47 -10.32 18.92 0.71
CA ARG A 47 -11.31 17.84 0.88
C ARG A 47 -11.67 17.16 -0.44
N ALA A 48 -12.17 15.94 -0.33
CA ALA A 48 -12.68 15.15 -1.45
C ALA A 48 -14.20 14.95 -1.33
N VAL A 49 -14.91 15.06 -2.46
CA VAL A 49 -16.35 14.84 -2.57
C VAL A 49 -16.59 13.66 -3.51
N PHE A 50 -16.80 12.50 -2.95
CA PHE A 50 -17.09 11.26 -3.67
C PHE A 50 -18.59 10.99 -3.58
N ALA A 51 -19.34 11.64 -4.43
CA ALA A 51 -20.78 11.58 -4.43
C ALA A 51 -21.31 10.99 -5.74
N SER A 52 -22.41 10.25 -5.66
CA SER A 52 -22.96 9.54 -6.81
C SER A 52 -23.36 10.49 -7.94
N PHE A 53 -23.67 9.91 -9.10
CA PHE A 53 -24.06 10.65 -10.28
C PHE A 53 -25.38 11.41 -10.04
N GLY A 54 -25.39 12.69 -10.44
CA GLY A 54 -26.57 13.54 -10.24
C GLY A 54 -26.74 14.14 -8.83
N SER A 55 -25.78 13.97 -7.93
CA SER A 55 -25.78 14.52 -6.58
C SER A 55 -25.50 16.03 -6.50
N GLY A 56 -25.17 16.67 -7.63
CA GLY A 56 -24.88 18.11 -7.72
C GLY A 56 -23.45 18.46 -7.34
N LYS A 57 -22.47 17.59 -7.63
CA LYS A 57 -21.05 17.87 -7.44
C LYS A 57 -20.60 19.19 -8.06
N THR A 58 -21.11 19.51 -9.26
CA THR A 58 -20.82 20.76 -9.98
C THR A 58 -21.19 21.97 -9.13
N SER A 59 -22.41 22.03 -8.58
CA SER A 59 -22.87 23.11 -7.72
C SER A 59 -22.09 23.21 -6.41
N ILE A 60 -21.70 22.06 -5.81
CA ILE A 60 -20.83 22.00 -4.62
C ILE A 60 -19.46 22.63 -4.92
N GLN A 61 -18.82 22.25 -6.03
CA GLN A 61 -17.51 22.77 -6.45
C GLN A 61 -17.56 24.28 -6.73
N LEU A 62 -18.59 24.74 -7.43
CA LEU A 62 -18.80 26.16 -7.73
C LEU A 62 -18.96 26.99 -6.46
N GLU A 63 -19.85 26.57 -5.56
CA GLU A 63 -20.08 27.29 -4.31
C GLU A 63 -18.84 27.28 -3.41
N PHE A 64 -18.13 26.15 -3.30
CA PHE A 64 -16.85 26.09 -2.58
C PHE A 64 -15.86 27.12 -3.12
N CYS A 65 -15.64 27.14 -4.45
CA CYS A 65 -14.73 28.08 -5.08
C CYS A 65 -15.17 29.52 -4.88
N TYR A 66 -16.47 29.80 -5.04
CA TYR A 66 -17.02 31.15 -4.90
C TYR A 66 -16.85 31.71 -3.46
N GLN A 67 -17.20 30.90 -2.45
CA GLN A 67 -17.10 31.35 -1.06
C GLN A 67 -15.64 31.51 -0.60
N VAL A 68 -14.73 30.64 -1.04
CA VAL A 68 -13.30 30.79 -0.73
C VAL A 68 -12.74 32.09 -1.36
N VAL A 69 -13.05 32.36 -2.62
CA VAL A 69 -12.59 33.59 -3.29
C VAL A 69 -13.22 34.82 -2.65
N LYS A 70 -14.48 34.76 -2.28
CA LYS A 70 -15.20 35.85 -1.59
C LYS A 70 -14.54 36.22 -0.27
N GLU A 71 -14.12 35.20 0.52
CA GLU A 71 -13.53 35.41 1.84
C GLU A 71 -12.03 35.76 1.77
N LYS A 72 -11.27 35.05 0.93
CA LYS A 72 -9.81 35.12 0.88
C LYS A 72 -9.25 35.96 -0.26
N GLY A 73 -10.09 36.34 -1.20
CA GLY A 73 -9.68 37.08 -2.42
C GLY A 73 -8.97 36.15 -3.42
N GLY A 74 -8.42 36.74 -4.47
CA GLY A 74 -7.74 36.03 -5.52
C GLY A 74 -8.67 35.38 -6.56
N LYS A 75 -8.27 34.28 -7.16
CA LYS A 75 -9.04 33.57 -8.20
C LYS A 75 -9.13 32.08 -7.91
N ALA A 76 -10.20 31.46 -8.43
CA ALA A 76 -10.42 30.04 -8.43
C ALA A 76 -10.13 29.42 -9.79
N LEU A 77 -9.61 28.18 -9.80
CA LEU A 77 -9.46 27.40 -11.03
C LEU A 77 -10.18 26.05 -10.88
N ILE A 78 -11.18 25.84 -11.73
CA ILE A 78 -11.86 24.55 -11.88
C ILE A 78 -11.24 23.82 -13.06
N ILE A 79 -10.76 22.61 -12.84
CA ILE A 79 -10.17 21.75 -13.88
C ILE A 79 -11.11 20.60 -14.12
N CYS A 80 -11.57 20.45 -15.36
CA CYS A 80 -12.55 19.44 -15.75
C CYS A 80 -12.28 18.87 -17.16
N PRO A 81 -12.87 17.72 -17.51
CA PRO A 81 -12.92 17.26 -18.89
C PRO A 81 -13.64 18.28 -19.78
N LEU A 82 -13.17 18.47 -21.03
CA LEU A 82 -13.72 19.47 -21.96
C LEU A 82 -15.25 19.37 -22.15
N GLY A 83 -15.81 18.17 -22.14
CA GLY A 83 -17.24 17.93 -22.34
C GLY A 83 -18.14 18.44 -21.21
N VAL A 84 -17.60 18.73 -20.04
CA VAL A 84 -18.37 19.14 -18.84
C VAL A 84 -18.52 20.66 -18.72
N LYS A 85 -17.77 21.44 -19.47
CA LYS A 85 -17.75 22.91 -19.43
C LYS A 85 -19.15 23.53 -19.49
N GLN A 86 -20.02 23.03 -20.37
CA GLN A 86 -21.38 23.54 -20.54
C GLN A 86 -22.25 23.28 -19.29
N GLU A 87 -22.07 22.16 -18.61
CA GLU A 87 -22.78 21.84 -17.36
C GLU A 87 -22.42 22.83 -16.25
N PHE A 88 -21.12 23.17 -16.10
CA PHE A 88 -20.68 24.21 -15.16
C PHE A 88 -21.33 25.56 -15.45
N SER A 89 -21.38 25.99 -16.71
CA SER A 89 -22.01 27.26 -17.09
C SER A 89 -23.52 27.24 -16.84
N HIS A 90 -24.18 26.13 -17.14
CA HIS A 90 -25.62 25.98 -16.93
C HIS A 90 -25.96 26.00 -15.43
N ASP A 91 -25.28 25.20 -14.61
CA ASP A 91 -25.56 25.14 -13.17
C ASP A 91 -25.28 26.46 -12.47
N THR A 92 -24.21 27.17 -12.90
CA THR A 92 -23.87 28.49 -12.35
C THR A 92 -25.00 29.49 -12.55
N THR A 93 -25.60 29.53 -13.76
CA THR A 93 -26.64 30.50 -14.10
C THR A 93 -28.01 30.08 -13.61
N THR A 94 -28.36 28.81 -13.74
CA THR A 94 -29.74 28.33 -13.47
C THR A 94 -29.98 27.93 -12.03
N ILE A 95 -28.98 27.40 -11.34
CA ILE A 95 -29.10 26.94 -9.94
C ILE A 95 -28.60 28.02 -8.96
N LEU A 96 -27.38 28.53 -9.22
CA LEU A 96 -26.75 29.45 -8.28
C LEU A 96 -27.01 30.94 -8.58
N GLY A 97 -27.42 31.31 -9.79
CA GLY A 97 -27.64 32.69 -10.19
C GLY A 97 -26.35 33.54 -10.22
N TYR A 98 -25.19 32.90 -10.39
CA TYR A 98 -23.88 33.53 -10.49
C TYR A 98 -23.49 33.78 -11.94
N GLU A 99 -22.44 34.57 -12.14
CA GLU A 99 -21.78 34.69 -13.45
C GLU A 99 -21.06 33.38 -13.80
N PRO A 100 -21.23 32.86 -15.04
CA PRO A 100 -20.62 31.61 -15.46
C PRO A 100 -19.10 31.67 -15.45
N PRO A 101 -18.39 30.56 -15.13
CA PRO A 101 -16.93 30.53 -15.14
C PRO A 101 -16.35 30.83 -16.52
N THR A 102 -15.28 31.60 -16.56
CA THR A 102 -14.58 31.92 -17.81
C THR A 102 -13.60 30.81 -18.18
N TYR A 103 -13.75 30.25 -19.40
CA TYR A 103 -12.79 29.27 -19.88
C TYR A 103 -11.48 29.91 -20.31
N VAL A 104 -10.35 29.40 -19.78
CA VAL A 104 -9.01 29.92 -20.01
C VAL A 104 -8.06 28.83 -20.51
N LYS A 105 -7.11 29.24 -21.35
CA LYS A 105 -6.11 28.35 -21.98
C LYS A 105 -4.67 28.67 -21.56
N THR A 106 -4.41 29.93 -21.17
CA THR A 106 -3.06 30.43 -20.85
C THR A 106 -3.07 31.28 -19.58
N MET A 107 -1.87 31.44 -18.98
CA MET A 107 -1.72 32.33 -17.82
C MET A 107 -2.03 33.80 -18.13
N GLU A 108 -1.86 34.28 -19.36
CA GLU A 108 -2.21 35.63 -19.77
C GLU A 108 -3.72 35.84 -19.70
N GLU A 109 -4.50 34.90 -20.21
CA GLU A 109 -5.96 34.90 -20.10
C GLU A 109 -6.41 34.87 -18.64
N CYS A 110 -5.76 34.04 -17.79
CA CYS A 110 -6.06 33.97 -16.35
C CYS A 110 -5.85 35.31 -15.65
N LYS A 111 -4.84 36.07 -16.03
CA LYS A 111 -4.51 37.39 -15.43
C LYS A 111 -5.37 38.54 -15.97
N SER A 112 -5.74 38.47 -17.25
CA SER A 112 -6.44 39.56 -17.94
C SER A 112 -7.96 39.57 -17.74
N THR A 113 -8.58 38.46 -17.41
CA THR A 113 -10.03 38.41 -17.18
C THR A 113 -10.41 38.99 -15.81
N ASP A 114 -11.52 39.71 -15.74
CA ASP A 114 -12.09 40.24 -14.49
C ASP A 114 -12.83 39.17 -13.68
N ASN A 115 -13.26 38.07 -14.31
CA ASN A 115 -13.95 36.98 -13.64
C ASN A 115 -12.99 36.29 -12.66
N SER A 116 -13.45 36.05 -11.43
CA SER A 116 -12.67 35.38 -10.39
C SER A 116 -12.79 33.85 -10.39
N ILE A 117 -13.79 33.28 -11.08
CA ILE A 117 -13.99 31.85 -11.23
C ILE A 117 -13.63 31.45 -12.67
N LEU A 118 -12.55 30.69 -12.79
CA LEU A 118 -12.00 30.25 -14.08
C LEU A 118 -12.13 28.74 -14.23
N ILE A 119 -12.27 28.29 -15.48
CA ILE A 119 -12.37 26.87 -15.79
C ILE A 119 -11.40 26.50 -16.92
N THR A 120 -10.77 25.34 -16.82
CA THR A 120 -9.84 24.82 -17.86
C THR A 120 -9.89 23.29 -17.93
N ASN A 121 -9.14 22.71 -18.83
CA ASN A 121 -8.99 21.26 -18.95
C ASN A 121 -7.64 20.75 -18.44
N TYR A 122 -7.57 19.46 -18.15
CA TYR A 122 -6.41 18.80 -17.53
C TYR A 122 -5.10 18.98 -18.29
N GLU A 123 -5.18 18.93 -19.63
CA GLU A 123 -4.00 19.05 -20.52
C GLU A 123 -3.29 20.38 -20.35
N ARG A 124 -4.03 21.50 -20.20
CA ARG A 124 -3.45 22.84 -20.05
C ARG A 124 -2.60 22.98 -18.80
N VAL A 125 -3.05 22.38 -17.71
CA VAL A 125 -2.30 22.39 -16.44
C VAL A 125 -1.13 21.41 -16.53
N ARG A 126 -1.36 20.20 -17.04
CA ARG A 126 -0.30 19.19 -17.20
C ARG A 126 0.85 19.70 -18.09
N ASP A 127 0.52 20.30 -19.22
CA ASP A 127 1.50 20.74 -20.21
C ASP A 127 2.17 22.07 -19.83
N GLY A 128 1.68 22.76 -18.78
CA GLY A 128 2.31 23.92 -18.17
C GLY A 128 1.81 25.27 -18.72
N ASP A 129 0.72 25.28 -19.49
CA ASP A 129 0.10 26.52 -19.98
C ASP A 129 -0.51 27.34 -18.85
N ILE A 130 -0.92 26.69 -17.75
CA ILE A 130 -1.49 27.30 -16.56
C ILE A 130 -0.79 26.79 -15.30
N ASP A 131 -0.32 27.72 -14.48
CA ASP A 131 0.29 27.44 -13.17
C ASP A 131 -0.79 27.49 -12.07
N PRO A 132 -1.11 26.33 -11.41
CA PRO A 132 -2.14 26.29 -10.40
C PRO A 132 -1.78 27.04 -9.10
N THR A 133 -0.49 27.29 -8.83
CA THR A 133 -0.06 28.02 -7.63
C THR A 133 -0.46 29.51 -7.64
N TYR A 134 -0.85 30.03 -8.79
CA TYR A 134 -1.41 31.40 -8.92
C TYR A 134 -2.78 31.54 -8.23
N PHE A 135 -3.51 30.44 -8.04
CA PHE A 135 -4.89 30.43 -7.58
C PHE A 135 -4.99 30.23 -6.06
N THR A 136 -5.94 30.89 -5.44
CA THR A 136 -6.27 30.73 -4.02
C THR A 136 -6.94 29.39 -3.78
N VAL A 137 -7.75 28.93 -4.72
CA VAL A 137 -8.50 27.67 -4.65
C VAL A 137 -8.49 26.95 -5.99
N THR A 138 -8.36 25.63 -5.93
CA THR A 138 -8.49 24.76 -7.11
C THR A 138 -9.48 23.64 -6.85
N SER A 139 -10.25 23.27 -7.87
CA SER A 139 -11.17 22.13 -7.83
C SER A 139 -10.96 21.23 -9.05
N LEU A 140 -10.81 19.92 -8.84
CA LEU A 140 -10.73 18.93 -9.91
C LEU A 140 -12.08 18.21 -10.03
N ASP A 141 -12.70 18.31 -11.19
CA ASP A 141 -13.91 17.55 -11.53
C ASP A 141 -13.53 16.30 -12.33
N GLU A 142 -14.19 15.17 -12.05
CA GLU A 142 -13.82 13.83 -12.53
C GLU A 142 -12.33 13.51 -12.25
N ALA A 143 -11.93 13.69 -10.99
CA ALA A 143 -10.54 13.58 -10.53
C ALA A 143 -9.94 12.15 -10.66
N ALA A 144 -10.63 11.25 -11.35
CA ALA A 144 -10.19 9.89 -11.65
C ALA A 144 -8.81 9.82 -12.35
N VAL A 145 -8.35 10.91 -12.96
CA VAL A 145 -6.99 11.00 -13.54
C VAL A 145 -5.87 10.87 -12.51
N LEU A 146 -6.16 11.08 -11.21
CA LEU A 146 -5.20 10.97 -10.12
C LEU A 146 -4.97 9.54 -9.60
N ARG A 147 -5.70 8.55 -10.09
CA ARG A 147 -5.66 7.17 -9.56
C ARG A 147 -4.39 6.39 -9.88
N ASP A 148 -3.76 6.67 -11.00
CA ASP A 148 -2.55 5.96 -11.41
C ASP A 148 -1.30 6.73 -10.98
N PHE A 149 -0.64 6.22 -9.94
CA PHE A 149 0.62 6.78 -9.43
C PHE A 149 1.70 6.91 -10.50
N GLY A 150 1.78 5.95 -11.43
CA GLY A 150 2.76 5.94 -12.52
C GLY A 150 2.42 6.88 -13.68
N SER A 151 1.23 7.48 -13.68
CA SER A 151 0.84 8.37 -14.79
C SER A 151 1.58 9.71 -14.74
N LYS A 152 1.98 10.19 -15.92
CA LYS A 152 2.60 11.51 -16.06
C LYS A 152 1.70 12.62 -15.47
N THR A 153 0.40 12.50 -15.62
CA THR A 153 -0.56 13.49 -15.10
C THR A 153 -0.54 13.54 -13.58
N TYR A 154 -0.59 12.38 -12.90
CA TYR A 154 -0.55 12.35 -11.43
C TYR A 154 0.75 12.95 -10.89
N GLN A 155 1.90 12.52 -11.39
CA GLN A 155 3.21 13.01 -10.94
C GLN A 155 3.34 14.53 -11.15
N THR A 156 2.93 15.03 -12.32
CA THR A 156 2.94 16.45 -12.61
C THR A 156 2.00 17.24 -11.69
N PHE A 157 0.81 16.70 -11.38
CA PHE A 157 -0.16 17.38 -10.53
C PHE A 157 0.26 17.38 -9.06
N LEU A 158 0.85 16.29 -8.58
CA LEU A 158 1.38 16.20 -7.22
C LEU A 158 2.41 17.32 -6.96
N GLU A 159 3.30 17.57 -7.94
CA GLU A 159 4.33 18.61 -7.86
C GLU A 159 3.75 20.03 -8.03
N LYS A 160 2.97 20.24 -9.12
CA LYS A 160 2.50 21.59 -9.48
C LYS A 160 1.46 22.16 -8.52
N PHE A 161 0.65 21.32 -7.86
CA PHE A 161 -0.37 21.79 -6.93
C PHE A 161 0.13 21.88 -5.49
N LYS A 162 1.40 21.59 -5.23
CA LYS A 162 1.98 21.69 -3.90
C LYS A 162 1.88 23.13 -3.38
N GLY A 163 1.31 23.29 -2.19
CA GLY A 163 1.15 24.59 -1.53
C GLY A 163 -0.06 25.41 -1.96
N VAL A 164 -0.93 24.92 -2.87
CA VAL A 164 -2.22 25.56 -3.13
C VAL A 164 -3.06 25.51 -1.85
N PRO A 165 -3.56 26.66 -1.30
CA PRO A 165 -4.16 26.66 0.02
C PRO A 165 -5.46 25.89 0.14
N TYR A 166 -6.34 26.01 -0.86
CA TYR A 166 -7.66 25.37 -0.86
C TYR A 166 -7.77 24.41 -2.06
N LYS A 167 -8.08 23.15 -1.78
CA LYS A 167 -8.20 22.14 -2.82
C LYS A 167 -9.46 21.30 -2.64
N MET A 168 -10.16 21.06 -3.73
CA MET A 168 -11.25 20.10 -3.76
C MET A 168 -11.01 19.09 -4.90
N VAL A 169 -11.35 17.85 -4.67
CA VAL A 169 -11.47 16.84 -5.72
C VAL A 169 -12.89 16.29 -5.70
N ALA A 170 -13.48 16.10 -6.86
CA ALA A 170 -14.82 15.55 -7.01
C ALA A 170 -14.85 14.43 -8.05
N THR A 171 -15.46 13.29 -7.72
CA THR A 171 -15.73 12.21 -8.67
C THR A 171 -16.81 11.27 -8.13
N ALA A 172 -17.50 10.57 -9.02
CA ALA A 172 -18.42 9.50 -8.64
C ALA A 172 -17.73 8.13 -8.56
N THR A 173 -16.53 7.98 -9.12
CA THR A 173 -15.78 6.71 -9.21
C THR A 173 -14.38 6.86 -8.66
N PRO A 174 -14.20 7.05 -7.33
CA PRO A 174 -12.88 7.35 -6.77
C PRO A 174 -11.89 6.18 -6.86
N SER A 175 -12.37 4.94 -6.78
CA SER A 175 -11.53 3.73 -6.75
C SER A 175 -12.18 2.57 -7.52
N PRO A 176 -12.27 2.67 -8.86
CA PRO A 176 -12.95 1.65 -9.66
C PRO A 176 -12.15 0.36 -9.83
N ASN A 177 -10.86 0.35 -9.54
CA ASN A 177 -10.01 -0.82 -9.74
C ASN A 177 -9.43 -1.38 -8.44
N LYS A 178 -8.88 -0.55 -7.55
CA LYS A 178 -8.19 -0.98 -6.33
C LYS A 178 -8.30 0.08 -5.23
N LEU A 179 -8.56 -0.32 -4.00
CA LEU A 179 -8.70 0.59 -2.83
C LEU A 179 -7.49 1.52 -2.62
N LYS A 180 -6.28 1.08 -2.99
CA LYS A 180 -5.07 1.92 -2.93
C LYS A 180 -5.18 3.21 -3.74
N GLU A 181 -6.09 3.28 -4.72
CA GLU A 181 -6.30 4.49 -5.53
C GLU A 181 -6.78 5.67 -4.68
N LEU A 182 -7.46 5.41 -3.55
CA LEU A 182 -7.88 6.45 -2.60
C LEU A 182 -6.69 7.19 -1.97
N ILE A 183 -5.59 6.49 -1.73
CA ILE A 183 -4.37 7.08 -1.15
C ILE A 183 -3.79 8.20 -2.04
N HIS A 184 -3.93 8.07 -3.35
CA HIS A 184 -3.40 9.07 -4.28
C HIS A 184 -4.13 10.43 -4.16
N TYR A 185 -5.41 10.42 -3.84
CA TYR A 185 -6.14 11.67 -3.56
C TYR A 185 -5.67 12.31 -2.26
N ALA A 186 -5.39 11.50 -1.22
CA ALA A 186 -4.84 12.02 0.04
C ALA A 186 -3.48 12.70 -0.19
N GLY A 187 -2.60 12.11 -1.01
CA GLY A 187 -1.33 12.72 -1.40
C GLY A 187 -1.50 14.03 -2.18
N TYR A 188 -2.39 14.06 -3.19
CA TYR A 188 -2.69 15.28 -3.95
C TYR A 188 -3.25 16.40 -3.06
N LEU A 189 -4.12 16.06 -2.12
CA LEU A 189 -4.70 16.99 -1.16
C LEU A 189 -3.72 17.39 -0.05
N GLU A 190 -2.51 16.83 -0.04
CA GLU A 190 -1.51 17.05 1.02
C GLU A 190 -2.03 16.71 2.42
N ILE A 191 -2.86 15.66 2.52
CA ILE A 191 -3.36 15.15 3.81
C ILE A 191 -2.26 14.37 4.52
N ALA A 192 -1.60 13.45 3.80
CA ALA A 192 -0.46 12.69 4.27
C ALA A 192 0.38 12.16 3.09
N ASP A 193 1.61 11.70 3.35
CA ASP A 193 2.49 11.15 2.33
C ASP A 193 1.95 9.83 1.75
N THR A 194 1.94 9.72 0.42
CA THR A 194 1.40 8.55 -0.29
C THR A 194 2.16 7.26 0.02
N GLY A 195 3.50 7.34 0.12
CA GLY A 195 4.34 6.17 0.41
C GLY A 195 4.11 5.65 1.82
N HIS A 196 4.02 6.55 2.79
CA HIS A 196 3.68 6.25 4.17
C HIS A 196 2.30 5.56 4.27
N LEU A 197 1.26 6.15 3.70
CA LEU A 197 -0.09 5.59 3.73
C LEU A 197 -0.18 4.21 3.07
N LEU A 198 0.55 3.98 1.96
CA LEU A 198 0.60 2.66 1.32
C LEU A 198 1.29 1.62 2.21
N THR A 199 2.37 1.98 2.88
CA THR A 199 3.05 1.09 3.81
C THR A 199 2.19 0.76 5.03
N ARG A 200 1.50 1.76 5.55
CA ARG A 200 0.66 1.66 6.74
C ARG A 200 -0.56 0.77 6.53
N TYR A 201 -1.29 0.98 5.45
CA TYR A 201 -2.60 0.34 5.27
C TYR A 201 -2.59 -0.88 4.35
N PHE A 202 -1.53 -1.07 3.54
CA PHE A 202 -1.55 -2.09 2.49
C PHE A 202 -0.38 -3.06 2.58
N GLN A 203 -0.67 -4.35 2.41
CA GLN A 203 0.30 -5.43 2.29
C GLN A 203 0.44 -5.89 0.84
N ARG A 204 1.60 -6.46 0.52
CA ARG A 204 1.82 -7.11 -0.77
C ARG A 204 1.13 -8.47 -0.80
N ASP A 205 0.40 -8.71 -1.86
CA ASP A 205 -0.12 -10.03 -2.17
C ASP A 205 1.05 -10.93 -2.63
N SER A 206 1.39 -11.93 -1.82
CA SER A 206 2.48 -12.86 -2.13
C SER A 206 2.22 -13.72 -3.38
N THR A 207 0.97 -13.79 -3.84
CA THR A 207 0.57 -14.63 -4.98
C THR A 207 0.56 -13.86 -6.31
N LYS A 208 0.50 -12.51 -6.27
CA LYS A 208 0.43 -11.68 -7.48
C LYS A 208 1.37 -10.48 -7.38
N ALA A 209 2.36 -10.43 -8.26
CA ALA A 209 3.29 -9.31 -8.34
C ALA A 209 2.53 -7.96 -8.52
N ASN A 210 2.95 -6.92 -7.79
CA ASN A 210 2.38 -5.57 -7.81
C ASN A 210 0.91 -5.45 -7.34
N ASN A 211 0.37 -6.47 -6.67
CA ASN A 211 -0.92 -6.37 -6.03
C ASN A 211 -0.76 -5.99 -4.56
N LEU A 212 -1.40 -4.87 -4.18
CA LEU A 212 -1.49 -4.41 -2.79
C LEU A 212 -2.92 -4.62 -2.32
N THR A 213 -3.06 -5.30 -1.19
CA THR A 213 -4.33 -5.53 -0.50
C THR A 213 -4.30 -4.85 0.87
N LEU A 214 -5.43 -4.36 1.32
CA LEU A 214 -5.57 -3.75 2.63
C LEU A 214 -5.25 -4.79 3.73
N TYR A 215 -4.48 -4.40 4.75
CA TYR A 215 -4.33 -5.25 5.94
C TYR A 215 -5.69 -5.47 6.60
N PRO A 216 -6.11 -6.72 6.88
CA PRO A 216 -7.43 -6.99 7.46
C PRO A 216 -7.66 -6.29 8.80
N ASN A 217 -6.63 -6.20 9.63
CA ASN A 217 -6.64 -5.53 10.93
C ASN A 217 -6.66 -4.00 10.85
N MET A 218 -6.18 -3.42 9.74
CA MET A 218 -6.14 -1.97 9.50
C MET A 218 -7.33 -1.46 8.69
N ALA A 219 -8.25 -2.34 8.31
CA ALA A 219 -9.37 -1.97 7.43
C ALA A 219 -10.27 -0.89 8.03
N GLU A 220 -10.55 -0.97 9.32
CA GLU A 220 -11.40 0.01 10.00
C GLU A 220 -10.70 1.36 10.13
N ASP A 221 -9.44 1.37 10.51
CA ASP A 221 -8.64 2.60 10.64
C ASP A 221 -8.45 3.30 9.31
N PHE A 222 -8.21 2.54 8.23
CA PHE A 222 -8.15 3.06 6.88
C PHE A 222 -9.42 3.82 6.50
N TRP A 223 -10.59 3.22 6.73
CA TRP A 223 -11.85 3.85 6.39
C TRP A 223 -12.17 5.05 7.28
N LEU A 224 -11.83 5.00 8.57
CA LEU A 224 -11.92 6.14 9.47
C LEU A 224 -11.01 7.27 8.99
N PHE A 225 -9.76 7.00 8.64
CA PHE A 225 -8.85 7.98 8.06
C PHE A 225 -9.42 8.60 6.78
N VAL A 226 -9.89 7.79 5.82
CA VAL A 226 -10.48 8.30 4.57
C VAL A 226 -11.66 9.20 4.87
N SER A 227 -12.50 8.87 5.85
CA SER A 227 -13.68 9.67 6.21
C SER A 227 -13.33 11.03 6.82
N THR A 228 -12.09 11.29 7.26
CA THR A 228 -11.67 12.60 7.79
C THR A 228 -11.48 13.65 6.70
N TRP A 229 -11.19 13.24 5.48
CA TRP A 229 -10.90 14.14 4.35
C TRP A 229 -11.78 13.89 3.12
N ALA A 230 -12.53 12.79 3.07
CA ALA A 230 -13.43 12.46 1.97
C ALA A 230 -14.85 12.19 2.47
N VAL A 231 -15.84 12.77 1.81
CA VAL A 231 -17.25 12.46 2.01
C VAL A 231 -17.74 11.55 0.89
N PHE A 232 -18.46 10.49 1.27
CA PHE A 232 -19.15 9.60 0.34
C PHE A 232 -20.63 9.74 0.53
N MET A 233 -21.39 9.85 -0.55
CA MET A 233 -22.83 10.01 -0.52
C MET A 233 -23.47 9.41 -1.77
N GLU A 234 -24.45 8.57 -1.59
CA GLU A 234 -25.34 8.09 -2.66
C GLU A 234 -26.60 8.94 -2.73
N LYS A 235 -27.16 9.26 -1.58
CA LYS A 235 -28.40 10.05 -1.45
C LYS A 235 -28.36 10.96 -0.21
N PRO A 236 -29.20 11.98 -0.14
CA PRO A 236 -29.19 12.97 0.95
C PRO A 236 -29.32 12.41 2.35
N SER A 237 -30.16 11.37 2.54
CA SER A 237 -30.36 10.71 3.83
C SER A 237 -29.09 10.02 4.38
N ASP A 238 -28.06 9.84 3.59
CA ASP A 238 -26.77 9.31 4.05
C ASP A 238 -26.05 10.30 4.99
N LEU A 239 -26.22 11.60 4.77
CA LEU A 239 -25.65 12.65 5.62
C LEU A 239 -26.54 12.97 6.81
N CYS A 240 -27.81 13.05 6.59
CA CYS A 240 -28.81 13.34 7.63
C CYS A 240 -30.12 12.59 7.31
N PRO A 241 -30.58 11.70 8.20
CA PRO A 241 -31.79 10.92 7.97
C PRO A 241 -33.06 11.76 7.73
N GLU A 242 -33.04 13.04 8.12
CA GLU A 242 -34.16 13.97 7.94
C GLU A 242 -34.22 14.58 6.53
N TYR A 243 -33.18 14.40 5.71
CA TYR A 243 -33.14 14.94 4.36
C TYR A 243 -33.98 14.11 3.40
N SER A 244 -34.73 14.78 2.53
CA SER A 244 -35.52 14.12 1.51
C SER A 244 -34.65 13.48 0.43
N ASP A 245 -34.95 12.24 0.12
CA ASP A 245 -34.36 11.49 -0.99
C ASP A 245 -35.15 11.62 -2.30
N ASP A 246 -36.06 12.57 -2.41
CA ASP A 246 -36.88 12.79 -3.59
C ASP A 246 -36.01 12.98 -4.85
N GLY A 247 -36.24 12.09 -5.83
CA GLY A 247 -35.46 12.05 -7.07
C GLY A 247 -34.14 11.28 -6.99
N TYR A 248 -33.71 10.87 -5.79
CA TYR A 248 -32.51 10.04 -5.59
C TYR A 248 -32.85 8.54 -5.46
N ASP A 249 -34.07 8.20 -5.05
CA ASP A 249 -34.60 6.84 -5.09
C ASP A 249 -34.90 6.49 -6.54
N LEU A 250 -33.93 5.84 -7.19
CA LEU A 250 -33.99 5.51 -8.60
C LEU A 250 -34.88 4.27 -8.83
N PRO A 251 -35.59 4.21 -9.97
CA PRO A 251 -36.34 3.02 -10.33
C PRO A 251 -35.41 1.82 -10.52
N GLU A 252 -36.00 0.64 -10.63
CA GLU A 252 -35.26 -0.59 -10.88
C GLU A 252 -34.51 -0.52 -12.21
N ILE A 253 -33.26 -1.06 -12.22
CA ILE A 253 -32.48 -1.25 -13.43
C ILE A 253 -32.51 -2.72 -13.84
N ASN A 254 -33.03 -3.01 -15.02
CA ASN A 254 -33.01 -4.33 -15.64
C ASN A 254 -31.76 -4.43 -16.51
N MET A 255 -30.71 -5.10 -15.98
CA MET A 255 -29.46 -5.31 -16.69
C MET A 255 -29.36 -6.75 -17.16
N GLU A 256 -29.31 -6.93 -18.47
CA GLU A 256 -29.17 -8.23 -19.13
C GLU A 256 -27.81 -8.34 -19.83
N TRP A 257 -27.19 -9.51 -19.73
CA TRP A 257 -25.89 -9.82 -20.30
C TRP A 257 -26.06 -10.88 -21.38
N ASP A 258 -26.10 -10.44 -22.64
CA ASP A 258 -26.39 -11.28 -23.79
C ASP A 258 -25.12 -11.89 -24.35
N GLU A 259 -24.96 -13.18 -24.16
CA GLU A 259 -23.83 -13.94 -24.69
C GLU A 259 -24.08 -14.44 -26.10
N LEU A 260 -23.26 -14.00 -27.03
CA LEU A 260 -23.30 -14.50 -28.41
C LEU A 260 -22.28 -15.63 -28.61
N PRO A 261 -22.70 -16.77 -29.20
CA PRO A 261 -21.80 -17.89 -29.48
C PRO A 261 -20.77 -17.54 -30.55
N ILE A 262 -19.60 -18.17 -30.49
CA ILE A 262 -18.62 -18.08 -31.57
C ILE A 262 -18.81 -19.27 -32.52
N GLU A 263 -19.09 -19.00 -33.78
CA GLU A 263 -18.98 -20.03 -34.81
C GLU A 263 -17.51 -20.34 -35.09
N TYR A 264 -16.98 -21.41 -34.50
CA TYR A 264 -15.59 -21.83 -34.58
C TYR A 264 -15.05 -22.08 -36.01
N GLY A 265 -15.87 -22.02 -37.05
CA GLY A 265 -15.48 -22.14 -38.48
C GLY A 265 -15.03 -20.84 -39.17
N LYS A 266 -15.16 -19.68 -38.49
CA LYS A 266 -14.90 -18.36 -39.13
C LYS A 266 -13.67 -17.62 -38.53
N ALA A 267 -13.06 -18.08 -37.46
CA ALA A 267 -11.91 -17.41 -36.82
C ALA A 267 -10.60 -17.92 -37.41
N VAL A 268 -10.03 -17.15 -38.34
CA VAL A 268 -8.71 -17.44 -38.95
C VAL A 268 -7.72 -16.42 -38.43
N ASP A 269 -6.52 -16.89 -37.98
CA ASP A 269 -5.43 -15.99 -37.56
C ASP A 269 -4.77 -15.26 -38.75
N LYS A 270 -3.81 -14.37 -38.49
CA LYS A 270 -3.08 -13.61 -39.52
C LYS A 270 -2.35 -14.49 -40.52
N ASP A 271 -2.11 -15.75 -40.21
CA ASP A 271 -1.40 -16.74 -40.98
C ASP A 271 -2.34 -17.77 -41.64
N GLY A 272 -3.67 -17.56 -41.52
CA GLY A 272 -4.71 -18.38 -42.16
C GLY A 272 -5.03 -19.71 -41.45
N GLN A 273 -4.62 -19.89 -40.16
CA GLN A 273 -4.91 -21.10 -39.44
C GLN A 273 -6.14 -20.93 -38.51
N TYR A 274 -6.96 -21.99 -38.43
CA TYR A 274 -8.11 -22.04 -37.52
C TYR A 274 -7.66 -22.23 -36.08
N SER A 275 -8.12 -21.40 -35.16
CA SER A 275 -7.84 -21.55 -33.72
C SER A 275 -8.64 -22.69 -33.14
N LEU A 276 -7.96 -23.75 -32.73
CA LEU A 276 -8.56 -25.01 -32.21
C LEU A 276 -8.64 -25.09 -30.65
N PHE A 277 -8.23 -24.04 -29.92
CA PHE A 277 -8.18 -24.08 -28.47
C PHE A 277 -8.77 -22.85 -27.79
N GLU A 278 -9.58 -23.09 -26.75
CA GLU A 278 -9.99 -22.09 -25.76
C GLU A 278 -8.77 -21.61 -24.99
N ASN A 279 -8.17 -20.48 -25.39
CA ASN A 279 -7.13 -19.85 -24.58
C ASN A 279 -7.67 -18.58 -23.91
N ALA A 280 -7.81 -18.63 -22.60
CA ALA A 280 -8.24 -17.55 -21.71
C ALA A 280 -7.30 -16.31 -21.68
N ALA A 281 -6.25 -16.29 -22.48
CA ALA A 281 -5.23 -15.24 -22.51
C ALA A 281 -5.04 -14.62 -23.91
N LEU A 282 -6.13 -14.24 -24.56
CA LEU A 282 -6.04 -13.43 -25.78
C LEU A 282 -5.59 -12.01 -25.42
N GLY A 283 -4.42 -11.57 -25.88
CA GLY A 283 -3.96 -10.20 -25.73
C GLY A 283 -4.94 -9.21 -26.37
N LEU A 284 -4.88 -7.92 -25.95
CA LEU A 284 -5.75 -6.83 -26.43
C LEU A 284 -5.92 -6.77 -27.97
N GLN A 285 -4.87 -7.11 -28.73
CA GLN A 285 -4.90 -7.13 -30.19
C GLN A 285 -5.70 -8.30 -30.76
N GLN A 286 -5.64 -9.48 -30.14
CA GLN A 286 -6.40 -10.67 -30.56
C GLN A 286 -7.87 -10.53 -30.19
N ALA A 287 -8.19 -9.94 -29.03
CA ALA A 287 -9.56 -9.61 -28.65
C ALA A 287 -10.19 -8.62 -29.65
N ALA A 288 -9.45 -7.64 -30.15
CA ALA A 288 -9.91 -6.72 -31.18
C ALA A 288 -10.17 -7.40 -32.54
N HIS A 289 -9.39 -8.43 -32.89
CA HIS A 289 -9.57 -9.20 -34.13
C HIS A 289 -10.82 -10.09 -34.08
N VAL A 290 -11.04 -10.79 -32.96
CA VAL A 290 -12.28 -11.59 -32.74
C VAL A 290 -13.49 -10.68 -32.73
N LYS A 291 -13.45 -9.52 -32.08
CA LYS A 291 -14.48 -8.48 -32.15
C LYS A 291 -14.79 -8.01 -33.57
N SER A 292 -13.76 -7.93 -34.42
CA SER A 292 -13.95 -7.54 -35.83
C SER A 292 -14.66 -8.61 -36.67
N GLN A 293 -14.54 -9.89 -36.32
CA GLN A 293 -15.18 -10.99 -37.05
C GLN A 293 -16.65 -11.21 -36.63
N SER A 294 -17.01 -10.88 -35.37
CA SER A 294 -18.37 -11.03 -34.82
C SER A 294 -19.31 -9.84 -35.08
N LYS A 295 -19.03 -9.02 -36.06
CA LYS A 295 -19.77 -7.76 -36.32
C LYS A 295 -21.22 -7.97 -36.71
N GLU A 296 -21.50 -9.00 -37.48
CA GLU A 296 -22.86 -9.28 -37.99
C GLU A 296 -23.76 -9.77 -36.86
N ASP A 297 -23.28 -10.69 -36.01
CA ASP A 297 -24.04 -11.25 -34.90
C ASP A 297 -24.43 -10.17 -33.88
N ARG A 298 -23.50 -9.25 -33.59
CA ARG A 298 -23.76 -8.10 -32.71
C ARG A 298 -24.75 -7.11 -33.32
N LEU A 299 -24.64 -6.86 -34.64
CA LEU A 299 -25.56 -5.99 -35.33
C LEU A 299 -26.98 -6.53 -35.28
N ASP A 300 -27.14 -7.83 -35.52
CA ASP A 300 -28.45 -8.49 -35.55
C ASP A 300 -29.07 -8.45 -34.14
N GLU A 301 -28.29 -8.69 -33.08
CA GLU A 301 -28.79 -8.61 -31.71
C GLU A 301 -29.16 -7.18 -31.30
N VAL A 302 -28.36 -6.16 -31.67
CA VAL A 302 -28.74 -4.76 -31.43
C VAL A 302 -30.04 -4.41 -32.13
N MET A 303 -30.21 -4.79 -33.41
CA MET A 303 -31.41 -4.50 -34.17
C MET A 303 -32.63 -5.23 -33.62
N LYS A 304 -32.49 -6.47 -33.15
CA LYS A 304 -33.51 -7.24 -32.47
C LYS A 304 -33.94 -6.54 -31.17
N LEU A 305 -33.02 -6.17 -30.29
CA LEU A 305 -33.33 -5.48 -29.04
C LEU A 305 -34.02 -4.12 -29.27
N LEU A 306 -33.61 -3.36 -30.27
CA LEU A 306 -34.31 -2.12 -30.65
C LEU A 306 -35.76 -2.40 -31.05
N ASN A 307 -36.01 -3.44 -31.84
CA ASN A 307 -37.33 -3.84 -32.28
C ASN A 307 -38.18 -4.36 -31.11
N ASP A 308 -37.65 -5.22 -30.23
CA ASP A 308 -38.32 -5.78 -29.07
C ASP A 308 -38.80 -4.69 -28.10
N HIS A 309 -38.02 -3.61 -27.96
CA HIS A 309 -38.40 -2.42 -27.19
C HIS A 309 -39.25 -1.42 -28.00
N GLY A 310 -39.60 -1.77 -29.23
CA GLY A 310 -40.44 -0.96 -30.11
C GLY A 310 -39.81 0.32 -30.62
N VAL A 311 -38.50 0.36 -30.75
CA VAL A 311 -37.76 1.45 -31.44
C VAL A 311 -37.80 1.13 -32.93
N THR A 312 -38.93 1.46 -33.57
CA THR A 312 -39.20 1.21 -34.96
C THR A 312 -39.43 2.55 -35.69
N LYS A 313 -39.51 2.52 -37.01
CA LYS A 313 -39.76 3.70 -37.81
C LYS A 313 -40.94 4.50 -37.23
N ASP A 314 -40.73 5.79 -37.01
CA ASP A 314 -41.73 6.75 -36.54
C ASP A 314 -42.37 6.41 -35.15
N SER A 315 -41.80 5.50 -34.35
CA SER A 315 -42.35 5.10 -33.05
C SER A 315 -42.25 6.19 -31.96
N GLY A 316 -41.38 7.20 -32.14
CA GLY A 316 -41.10 8.22 -31.14
C GLY A 316 -40.31 7.72 -29.94
N LYS A 317 -40.02 6.41 -29.85
CA LYS A 317 -39.15 5.86 -28.78
C LYS A 317 -37.69 6.10 -29.06
N GLN A 318 -36.94 6.34 -27.99
CA GLN A 318 -35.52 6.60 -28.08
C GLN A 318 -34.66 5.49 -27.45
N ALA A 319 -33.47 5.30 -28.00
CA ALA A 319 -32.48 4.38 -27.47
C ALA A 319 -31.07 4.97 -27.60
N ILE A 320 -30.14 4.51 -26.73
CA ILE A 320 -28.71 4.79 -26.84
C ILE A 320 -27.99 3.48 -27.14
N VAL A 321 -27.14 3.48 -28.16
CA VAL A 321 -26.26 2.35 -28.46
C VAL A 321 -24.82 2.77 -28.28
N TRP A 322 -24.19 2.19 -27.25
CA TRP A 322 -22.77 2.38 -26.94
C TRP A 322 -21.90 1.43 -27.78
N ILE A 323 -20.97 1.97 -28.53
CA ILE A 323 -20.18 1.28 -29.53
C ILE A 323 -18.70 1.28 -29.14
N ASN A 324 -18.01 0.18 -29.41
CA ASN A 324 -16.57 0.09 -29.17
C ASN A 324 -15.74 0.30 -30.45
N LEU A 325 -16.19 -0.22 -31.59
CA LEU A 325 -15.41 -0.20 -32.84
C LEU A 325 -16.06 0.66 -33.93
N ASN A 326 -15.26 1.40 -34.68
CA ASN A 326 -15.76 2.24 -35.76
C ASN A 326 -16.56 1.44 -36.80
N ALA A 327 -16.13 0.23 -37.13
CA ALA A 327 -16.82 -0.61 -38.11
C ALA A 327 -18.21 -1.10 -37.61
N GLU A 328 -18.44 -1.27 -36.31
CA GLU A 328 -19.75 -1.54 -35.73
C GLU A 328 -20.69 -0.35 -35.98
N GLN A 329 -20.19 0.87 -35.76
CA GLN A 329 -20.92 2.10 -35.96
C GLN A 329 -21.39 2.26 -37.43
N GLU A 330 -20.48 2.05 -38.39
CA GLU A 330 -20.83 2.13 -39.82
C GLU A 330 -21.90 1.09 -40.25
N ASN A 331 -21.83 -0.12 -39.71
CA ASN A 331 -22.80 -1.16 -40.02
C ASN A 331 -24.17 -0.86 -39.42
N LEU A 332 -24.22 -0.37 -38.18
CA LEU A 332 -25.43 0.05 -37.50
C LEU A 332 -26.09 1.25 -38.23
N GLU A 333 -25.33 2.24 -38.69
CA GLU A 333 -25.84 3.35 -39.52
C GLU A 333 -26.55 2.84 -40.77
N LYS A 334 -25.96 1.86 -41.47
CA LYS A 334 -26.55 1.26 -42.66
C LYS A 334 -27.84 0.51 -42.37
N ALA A 335 -27.85 -0.27 -41.26
CA ALA A 335 -29.01 -1.05 -40.85
C ALA A 335 -30.15 -0.14 -40.38
N LEU A 336 -29.91 0.86 -39.55
CA LEU A 336 -30.95 1.82 -39.14
C LEU A 336 -31.54 2.59 -40.30
N LYS A 337 -30.68 3.00 -41.27
CA LYS A 337 -31.13 3.67 -42.49
C LYS A 337 -32.00 2.76 -43.32
N LYS A 338 -31.68 1.47 -43.46
CA LYS A 338 -32.48 0.46 -44.18
C LYS A 338 -33.86 0.28 -43.58
N GLU A 339 -33.93 0.22 -42.24
CA GLU A 339 -35.20 0.08 -41.49
C GLU A 339 -35.95 1.42 -41.34
N GLY A 340 -35.42 2.53 -41.83
CA GLY A 340 -36.03 3.85 -41.75
C GLY A 340 -36.05 4.47 -40.35
N ILE A 341 -35.24 4.00 -39.46
CA ILE A 341 -35.08 4.53 -38.09
C ILE A 341 -34.14 5.73 -38.10
N THR A 342 -34.59 6.85 -37.57
CA THR A 342 -33.76 8.07 -37.50
C THR A 342 -32.71 7.96 -36.41
N TYR A 343 -31.49 8.45 -36.70
CA TYR A 343 -30.38 8.34 -35.75
C TYR A 343 -29.44 9.57 -35.75
N SER A 344 -28.80 9.82 -34.65
CA SER A 344 -27.68 10.73 -34.48
C SER A 344 -26.41 9.90 -34.23
N SER A 345 -25.49 9.94 -35.19
CA SER A 345 -24.22 9.19 -35.08
C SER A 345 -23.07 10.14 -34.83
N ILE A 346 -22.40 9.99 -33.67
CA ILE A 346 -21.34 10.88 -33.24
C ILE A 346 -19.99 10.18 -33.31
N TRP A 347 -19.06 10.80 -34.08
CA TRP A 347 -17.72 10.27 -34.34
C TRP A 347 -16.61 11.14 -33.73
N GLY A 348 -15.50 10.53 -33.38
CA GLY A 348 -14.36 11.22 -32.79
C GLY A 348 -13.77 12.34 -33.66
N ASN A 349 -13.74 12.16 -34.99
CA ASN A 349 -13.16 13.09 -35.97
C ASN A 349 -14.10 14.22 -36.43
N GLN A 350 -15.36 14.28 -35.94
CA GLN A 350 -16.28 15.39 -36.25
C GLN A 350 -15.89 16.65 -35.46
N SER A 351 -16.21 17.82 -36.02
CA SER A 351 -16.06 19.09 -35.31
C SER A 351 -16.95 19.17 -34.07
N ILE A 352 -16.58 20.01 -33.12
CA ILE A 352 -17.34 20.17 -31.83
C ILE A 352 -18.77 20.62 -32.13
N GLU A 353 -18.93 21.60 -33.02
CA GLU A 353 -20.24 22.15 -33.39
C GLU A 353 -21.16 21.06 -34.01
N LYS A 354 -20.58 20.17 -34.84
CA LYS A 354 -21.33 19.08 -35.43
C LYS A 354 -21.76 18.04 -34.39
N LYS A 355 -20.89 17.73 -33.44
CA LYS A 355 -21.21 16.82 -32.31
C LYS A 355 -22.33 17.37 -31.44
N GLU A 356 -22.27 18.67 -31.11
CA GLU A 356 -23.31 19.37 -30.35
C GLU A 356 -24.64 19.38 -31.12
N ALA A 357 -24.66 19.71 -32.39
CA ALA A 357 -25.89 19.71 -33.19
C ALA A 357 -26.55 18.32 -33.32
N LEU A 358 -25.74 17.24 -33.42
CA LEU A 358 -26.25 15.87 -33.42
C LEU A 358 -26.82 15.44 -32.03
N MET A 359 -26.16 15.84 -30.95
CA MET A 359 -26.63 15.61 -29.59
C MET A 359 -27.95 16.36 -29.34
N ASP A 360 -28.04 17.63 -29.74
CA ASP A 360 -29.26 18.41 -29.58
C ASP A 360 -30.41 17.85 -30.44
N SER A 361 -30.10 17.38 -31.64
CA SER A 361 -31.07 16.67 -32.47
C SER A 361 -31.68 15.44 -31.76
N TRP A 362 -30.86 14.68 -31.04
CA TRP A 362 -31.35 13.53 -30.28
C TRP A 362 -32.10 13.95 -29.03
N LYS A 363 -31.59 14.93 -28.28
CA LYS A 363 -32.23 15.48 -27.07
C LYS A 363 -33.61 16.06 -27.38
N GLU A 364 -33.79 16.70 -28.50
CA GLU A 364 -35.07 17.26 -28.94
C GLU A 364 -35.97 16.21 -29.64
N SER A 365 -35.62 14.94 -29.56
CA SER A 365 -36.37 13.80 -30.13
C SER A 365 -36.54 13.88 -31.67
N ARG A 366 -35.64 14.60 -32.34
CA ARG A 366 -35.60 14.66 -33.84
C ARG A 366 -34.95 13.40 -34.42
N SER A 367 -34.20 12.65 -33.59
CA SER A 367 -33.69 11.31 -33.92
C SER A 367 -33.97 10.32 -32.78
N GLN A 368 -34.18 9.06 -33.17
CA GLN A 368 -34.58 8.00 -32.26
C GLN A 368 -33.38 7.31 -31.59
N VAL A 369 -32.33 7.01 -32.35
CA VAL A 369 -31.17 6.29 -31.83
C VAL A 369 -29.96 7.19 -31.77
N LEU A 370 -29.29 7.23 -30.59
CA LEU A 370 -27.98 7.84 -30.41
C LEU A 370 -26.92 6.76 -30.52
N LEU A 371 -26.02 6.90 -31.52
CA LEU A 371 -24.85 6.05 -31.69
C LEU A 371 -23.61 6.81 -31.27
N THR A 372 -22.89 6.33 -30.27
CA THR A 372 -21.67 6.97 -29.80
C THR A 372 -20.78 6.01 -29.03
N LYS A 373 -19.56 6.42 -28.76
CA LYS A 373 -18.62 5.66 -27.90
C LYS A 373 -18.66 6.17 -26.47
N PRO A 374 -18.52 5.28 -25.46
CA PRO A 374 -18.45 5.68 -24.05
C PRO A 374 -17.39 6.74 -23.79
N GLU A 375 -16.19 6.61 -24.37
CA GLU A 375 -15.07 7.55 -24.20
C GLU A 375 -15.38 9.00 -24.60
N MET A 376 -16.38 9.23 -25.47
CA MET A 376 -16.74 10.57 -25.95
C MET A 376 -17.79 11.26 -25.08
N TYR A 377 -18.74 10.51 -24.54
CA TYR A 377 -19.89 11.06 -23.82
C TYR A 377 -20.24 10.36 -22.51
N ALA A 378 -19.41 9.44 -22.05
CA ALA A 378 -19.56 8.88 -20.71
C ALA A 378 -19.34 9.93 -19.62
N SER A 379 -18.69 11.07 -19.91
CA SER A 379 -18.56 12.19 -18.98
C SER A 379 -19.33 13.44 -19.46
N GLY A 380 -20.08 14.08 -18.56
CA GLY A 380 -20.60 15.43 -18.71
C GLY A 380 -21.92 15.66 -19.44
N VAL A 381 -22.67 14.61 -19.87
CA VAL A 381 -23.94 14.81 -20.56
C VAL A 381 -25.10 14.11 -19.84
N ASN A 382 -26.22 14.79 -19.70
CA ASN A 382 -27.45 14.22 -19.15
C ASN A 382 -28.30 13.59 -20.26
N LEU A 383 -28.58 12.28 -20.13
CA LEU A 383 -29.35 11.50 -21.14
C LEU A 383 -30.56 10.77 -20.49
N GLN A 384 -31.02 11.23 -19.34
CA GLN A 384 -32.10 10.59 -18.55
C GLN A 384 -33.49 10.59 -19.20
N GLN A 385 -33.68 11.34 -20.30
CA GLN A 385 -34.91 11.30 -21.09
C GLN A 385 -35.15 9.92 -21.74
N CYS A 386 -34.08 9.15 -21.93
CA CYS A 386 -34.12 7.79 -22.45
C CYS A 386 -34.04 6.78 -21.30
N ASN A 387 -34.63 5.61 -21.48
CA ASN A 387 -34.59 4.52 -20.51
C ASN A 387 -34.14 3.18 -21.13
N LEU A 388 -33.70 3.19 -22.40
CA LEU A 388 -33.14 2.03 -23.09
C LEU A 388 -31.72 2.31 -23.53
N MET A 389 -30.77 1.46 -23.08
CA MET A 389 -29.38 1.51 -23.53
C MET A 389 -28.89 0.12 -23.90
N ILE A 390 -28.10 0.05 -24.96
CA ILE A 390 -27.49 -1.17 -25.47
C ILE A 390 -25.98 -0.94 -25.62
N PHE A 391 -25.18 -1.76 -24.93
CA PHE A 391 -23.73 -1.82 -25.14
C PHE A 391 -23.48 -2.89 -26.21
N ALA A 392 -23.14 -2.49 -27.42
CA ALA A 392 -22.90 -3.39 -28.56
C ALA A 392 -21.63 -4.26 -28.38
N GLY A 393 -20.84 -4.00 -27.33
CA GLY A 393 -19.69 -4.80 -26.93
C GLY A 393 -19.07 -4.29 -25.63
N ILE A 394 -18.18 -5.09 -25.04
CA ILE A 394 -17.55 -4.80 -23.74
C ILE A 394 -16.03 -4.63 -23.87
N ASN A 395 -15.45 -3.93 -22.91
CA ASN A 395 -13.99 -3.81 -22.74
C ASN A 395 -13.62 -3.85 -21.25
N TYR A 396 -12.33 -3.88 -20.91
CA TYR A 396 -11.85 -3.91 -19.52
C TYR A 396 -11.98 -2.59 -18.75
N LYS A 397 -12.46 -1.52 -19.38
CA LYS A 397 -12.56 -0.18 -18.80
C LYS A 397 -13.86 0.00 -18.02
N PHE A 398 -13.85 -0.46 -16.77
CA PHE A 398 -15.01 -0.41 -15.88
C PHE A 398 -15.55 1.02 -15.71
N GLU A 399 -14.68 2.02 -15.64
CA GLU A 399 -15.08 3.41 -15.46
C GLU A 399 -15.93 3.93 -16.63
N GLU A 400 -15.51 3.69 -17.90
CA GLU A 400 -16.27 4.10 -19.07
C GLU A 400 -17.65 3.43 -19.10
N PHE A 401 -17.71 2.16 -18.70
CA PHE A 401 -18.95 1.41 -18.59
C PHE A 401 -19.90 1.99 -17.55
N ILE A 402 -19.42 2.21 -16.31
CA ILE A 402 -20.26 2.71 -15.21
C ILE A 402 -20.69 4.17 -15.45
N GLN A 403 -19.82 5.00 -16.01
CA GLN A 403 -20.17 6.36 -16.37
C GLN A 403 -21.23 6.40 -17.48
N ALA A 404 -21.12 5.57 -18.52
CA ALA A 404 -22.11 5.47 -19.58
C ALA A 404 -23.48 5.01 -19.02
N LEU A 405 -23.49 4.04 -18.11
CA LEU A 405 -24.69 3.57 -17.42
C LEU A 405 -25.39 4.71 -16.69
N HIS A 406 -24.64 5.49 -15.92
CA HIS A 406 -25.17 6.59 -15.11
C HIS A 406 -25.46 7.89 -15.90
N ARG A 407 -25.35 7.89 -17.24
CA ARG A 407 -25.91 8.99 -18.08
C ARG A 407 -27.42 8.91 -18.18
N VAL A 408 -27.96 7.70 -18.07
CA VAL A 408 -29.40 7.41 -18.09
C VAL A 408 -29.91 7.10 -16.69
N TYR A 409 -29.20 6.26 -15.92
CA TYR A 409 -29.55 5.86 -14.56
C TYR A 409 -28.97 6.83 -13.53
N ARG A 410 -29.64 7.95 -13.35
CA ARG A 410 -29.21 9.08 -12.49
C ARG A 410 -30.38 9.81 -11.88
N PHE A 411 -30.08 10.73 -10.95
CA PHE A 411 -31.07 11.59 -10.29
C PHE A 411 -32.16 12.11 -11.27
N GLY A 412 -33.39 11.92 -10.88
CA GLY A 412 -34.58 12.37 -11.66
C GLY A 412 -35.07 11.37 -12.71
N GLN A 413 -34.44 10.19 -12.88
CA GLN A 413 -35.01 9.11 -13.73
C GLN A 413 -36.27 8.55 -13.08
N LYS A 414 -37.36 8.51 -13.85
CA LYS A 414 -38.67 8.06 -13.37
C LYS A 414 -39.12 6.69 -13.97
N ASN A 415 -38.43 6.26 -15.01
CA ASN A 415 -38.79 5.05 -15.74
C ASN A 415 -37.81 3.92 -15.37
N VAL A 416 -38.28 2.68 -15.40
CA VAL A 416 -37.41 1.49 -15.33
C VAL A 416 -36.41 1.56 -16.47
N VAL A 417 -35.13 1.40 -16.13
CA VAL A 417 -34.03 1.46 -17.10
C VAL A 417 -33.72 0.04 -17.58
N TYR A 418 -33.65 -0.13 -18.89
CA TYR A 418 -33.20 -1.36 -19.53
C TYR A 418 -31.81 -1.18 -20.09
N ALA A 419 -30.87 -2.00 -19.66
CA ALA A 419 -29.47 -1.99 -20.06
C ALA A 419 -29.05 -3.36 -20.56
N TYR A 420 -28.82 -3.49 -21.86
CA TYR A 420 -28.36 -4.72 -22.49
C TYR A 420 -26.86 -4.64 -22.76
N VAL A 421 -26.14 -5.69 -22.39
CA VAL A 421 -24.70 -5.77 -22.58
C VAL A 421 -24.37 -6.99 -23.43
N ILE A 422 -24.09 -6.76 -24.70
CA ILE A 422 -23.79 -7.80 -25.68
C ILE A 422 -22.30 -8.14 -25.62
N TYR A 423 -21.98 -9.41 -25.45
CA TYR A 423 -20.61 -9.89 -25.44
C TYR A 423 -20.46 -11.26 -26.10
N MET A 424 -19.28 -11.56 -26.61
CA MET A 424 -19.00 -12.86 -27.24
C MET A 424 -18.56 -13.86 -26.18
N GLU A 425 -18.75 -15.15 -26.44
CA GLU A 425 -18.25 -16.24 -25.59
C GLU A 425 -16.77 -16.07 -25.20
N SER A 426 -15.92 -15.63 -26.14
CA SER A 426 -14.50 -15.32 -25.88
C SER A 426 -14.26 -14.14 -24.93
N GLU A 427 -15.28 -13.35 -24.61
CA GLU A 427 -15.21 -12.17 -23.73
C GLU A 427 -15.75 -12.44 -22.30
N ARG A 428 -16.05 -13.70 -21.95
CA ARG A 428 -16.50 -14.07 -20.60
C ARG A 428 -15.58 -13.52 -19.50
N THR A 429 -14.27 -13.59 -19.68
CA THR A 429 -13.28 -13.04 -18.74
C THR A 429 -13.43 -11.53 -18.56
N ILE A 430 -13.79 -10.79 -19.61
CA ILE A 430 -14.03 -9.34 -19.53
C ILE A 430 -15.29 -9.09 -18.69
N LYS A 431 -16.38 -9.81 -18.95
CA LYS A 431 -17.61 -9.75 -18.16
C LYS A 431 -17.35 -10.03 -16.68
N GLU A 432 -16.68 -11.14 -16.35
CA GLU A 432 -16.33 -11.50 -14.97
C GLU A 432 -15.52 -10.41 -14.29
N THR A 433 -14.54 -9.83 -15.00
CA THR A 433 -13.74 -8.72 -14.49
C THR A 433 -14.59 -7.48 -14.21
N LEU A 434 -15.50 -7.13 -15.11
CA LEU A 434 -16.42 -5.99 -14.92
C LEU A 434 -17.36 -6.20 -13.73
N LEU A 435 -17.96 -7.38 -13.60
CA LEU A 435 -18.84 -7.72 -12.49
C LEU A 435 -18.09 -7.71 -11.15
N HIS A 436 -16.87 -8.26 -11.10
CA HIS A 436 -16.04 -8.23 -9.91
C HIS A 436 -15.72 -6.79 -9.47
N LYS A 437 -15.33 -5.93 -10.41
CA LYS A 437 -15.07 -4.51 -10.13
C LYS A 437 -16.31 -3.77 -9.67
N TRP A 438 -17.48 -4.12 -10.23
CA TRP A 438 -18.74 -3.54 -9.82
C TRP A 438 -19.10 -3.91 -8.38
N THR A 439 -18.96 -5.18 -8.01
CA THR A 439 -19.15 -5.63 -6.62
C THR A 439 -18.21 -4.88 -5.66
N GLN A 440 -16.92 -4.80 -5.99
CA GLN A 440 -15.95 -4.06 -5.18
C GLN A 440 -16.31 -2.58 -5.02
N HIS A 441 -16.78 -1.95 -6.10
CA HIS A 441 -17.22 -0.55 -6.06
C HIS A 441 -18.41 -0.36 -5.12
N ASN A 442 -19.43 -1.20 -5.25
CA ASN A 442 -20.62 -1.14 -4.41
C ASN A 442 -20.31 -1.41 -2.94
N ASP A 443 -19.47 -2.40 -2.65
CA ASP A 443 -19.01 -2.71 -1.28
C ASP A 443 -18.28 -1.53 -0.65
N MET A 444 -17.40 -0.87 -1.42
CA MET A 444 -16.69 0.34 -1.00
C MET A 444 -17.67 1.48 -0.67
N VAL A 445 -18.56 1.78 -1.61
CA VAL A 445 -19.55 2.87 -1.46
C VAL A 445 -20.42 2.62 -0.24
N LYS A 446 -20.96 1.39 -0.09
CA LYS A 446 -21.76 1.00 1.05
C LYS A 446 -21.02 1.19 2.38
N LYS A 447 -19.80 0.71 2.48
CA LYS A 447 -19.00 0.81 3.71
C LYS A 447 -18.72 2.26 4.10
N MET A 448 -18.42 3.11 3.14
CA MET A 448 -18.19 4.54 3.39
C MET A 448 -19.49 5.29 3.72
N THR A 449 -20.58 4.95 3.06
CA THR A 449 -21.90 5.52 3.37
C THR A 449 -22.36 5.14 4.78
N ASP A 450 -22.12 3.89 5.20
CA ASP A 450 -22.43 3.43 6.57
C ASP A 450 -21.60 4.22 7.61
N LEU A 451 -20.33 4.51 7.35
CA LEU A 451 -19.51 5.37 8.21
C LEU A 451 -20.02 6.82 8.27
N VAL A 452 -20.43 7.37 7.13
CA VAL A 452 -21.01 8.74 7.10
C VAL A 452 -22.31 8.78 7.90
N ARG A 453 -23.15 7.75 7.82
CA ARG A 453 -24.37 7.64 8.64
C ARG A 453 -24.07 7.51 10.13
N GLU A 454 -23.03 6.75 10.50
CA GLU A 454 -22.65 6.52 11.91
C GLU A 454 -22.04 7.76 12.55
N TYR A 455 -21.13 8.44 11.87
CA TYR A 455 -20.31 9.56 12.42
C TYR A 455 -20.74 10.94 11.92
N GLY A 456 -21.55 11.02 10.86
CA GLY A 456 -21.84 12.28 10.16
C GLY A 456 -20.56 12.90 9.57
N LEU A 457 -20.58 14.21 9.39
CA LEU A 457 -19.41 15.02 9.02
C LEU A 457 -18.60 15.51 10.25
N ASN A 458 -18.92 15.05 11.46
CA ASN A 458 -18.37 15.56 12.71
C ASN A 458 -17.09 14.79 13.12
N ASP A 459 -15.95 15.48 13.08
CA ASP A 459 -14.62 14.91 13.35
C ASP A 459 -14.39 14.53 14.83
N ILE A 460 -15.13 15.12 15.78
CA ILE A 460 -14.94 14.91 17.22
C ILE A 460 -15.22 13.44 17.60
N ARG A 461 -16.28 12.84 17.09
CA ARG A 461 -16.62 11.43 17.40
C ARG A 461 -15.58 10.43 16.83
N ARG A 462 -15.03 10.74 15.64
CA ARG A 462 -13.96 9.96 15.01
C ARG A 462 -12.68 10.03 15.81
N PHE A 463 -12.33 11.22 16.29
CA PHE A 463 -11.17 11.44 17.13
C PHE A 463 -11.26 10.68 18.46
N ASP A 464 -12.43 10.64 19.10
CA ASP A 464 -12.61 9.88 20.34
C ASP A 464 -12.49 8.37 20.14
N ARG A 465 -12.87 7.85 18.96
CA ARG A 465 -12.68 6.43 18.64
C ARG A 465 -11.21 6.09 18.35
N LEU A 466 -10.50 6.96 17.64
CA LEU A 466 -9.06 6.82 17.43
C LEU A 466 -8.28 6.91 18.75
N LYS A 467 -8.66 7.79 19.68
CA LYS A 467 -8.07 7.89 21.03
C LYS A 467 -8.21 6.62 21.86
N ARG A 468 -9.26 5.82 21.69
CA ARG A 468 -9.48 4.60 22.45
C ARG A 468 -8.43 3.51 22.22
N LYS A 469 -7.62 3.63 21.15
CA LYS A 469 -6.51 2.73 20.83
C LYS A 469 -5.16 3.21 21.41
N MET A 470 -5.14 4.24 22.26
CA MET A 470 -3.94 4.69 22.97
C MET A 470 -3.82 3.95 24.30
N GLY A 471 -2.80 3.10 24.40
CA GLY A 471 -2.48 2.32 25.59
C GLY A 471 -3.03 0.89 25.53
N VAL A 472 -2.41 0.05 26.33
CA VAL A 472 -2.89 -1.30 26.65
C VAL A 472 -3.06 -1.39 28.16
N GLU A 473 -3.98 -2.24 28.62
CA GLU A 473 -4.04 -2.57 30.04
C GLU A 473 -2.77 -3.35 30.41
N ALA A 474 -1.95 -2.77 31.28
CA ALA A 474 -0.67 -3.36 31.63
C ALA A 474 -0.88 -4.70 32.37
N VAL A 475 -0.38 -5.79 31.82
CA VAL A 475 -0.41 -7.13 32.39
C VAL A 475 1.01 -7.63 32.59
N ARG A 476 1.33 -8.03 33.82
CA ARG A 476 2.63 -8.57 34.21
C ARG A 476 2.50 -9.99 34.72
N VAL A 477 3.32 -10.88 34.18
CA VAL A 477 3.44 -12.29 34.64
C VAL A 477 4.90 -12.57 34.98
N GLU A 478 5.15 -13.19 36.10
CA GLU A 478 6.46 -13.58 36.62
C GLU A 478 6.52 -15.11 36.80
N GLY A 479 7.50 -15.75 36.18
CA GLY A 479 7.86 -17.16 36.40
C GLY A 479 9.10 -17.27 37.28
N ASN A 480 9.65 -18.47 37.43
CA ASN A 480 10.87 -18.67 38.19
C ASN A 480 12.09 -18.01 37.52
N HIS A 481 12.15 -18.03 36.19
CA HIS A 481 13.27 -17.53 35.42
C HIS A 481 12.88 -16.48 34.38
N TYR A 482 11.66 -15.88 34.48
CA TYR A 482 11.26 -14.83 33.58
C TYR A 482 10.30 -13.81 34.19
N THR A 483 10.32 -12.62 33.56
CA THR A 483 9.26 -11.60 33.66
C THR A 483 8.80 -11.25 32.26
N ALA A 484 7.49 -11.31 32.03
CA ALA A 484 6.85 -10.89 30.79
C ALA A 484 5.80 -9.82 31.07
N VAL A 485 5.84 -8.72 30.33
CA VAL A 485 4.93 -7.57 30.51
C VAL A 485 4.25 -7.23 29.19
N ASN A 486 2.92 -7.13 29.20
CA ASN A 486 2.17 -6.53 28.11
C ASN A 486 1.96 -5.06 28.44
N ASP A 487 2.80 -4.20 27.92
CA ASP A 487 2.74 -2.74 28.11
C ASP A 487 3.56 -2.05 27.00
N ASP A 488 3.56 -0.72 27.00
CA ASP A 488 4.50 0.08 26.22
C ASP A 488 5.92 -0.04 26.80
N CYS A 489 6.89 -0.36 25.95
CA CYS A 489 8.26 -0.57 26.41
C CYS A 489 8.92 0.70 26.97
N VAL A 490 8.50 1.90 26.55
CA VAL A 490 8.95 3.17 27.14
C VAL A 490 8.44 3.29 28.58
N ALA A 491 7.15 3.01 28.81
CA ALA A 491 6.53 3.07 30.12
C ALA A 491 7.11 2.01 31.06
N GLU A 492 7.31 0.78 30.58
CA GLU A 492 7.85 -0.32 31.37
C GLU A 492 9.33 -0.09 31.71
N THR A 493 10.17 0.28 30.76
CA THR A 493 11.60 0.52 31.03
C THR A 493 11.81 1.65 32.04
N LYS A 494 10.94 2.67 32.06
CA LYS A 494 10.98 3.73 33.08
C LYS A 494 10.72 3.24 34.50
N LYS A 495 9.94 2.16 34.69
CA LYS A 495 9.66 1.56 36.01
C LYS A 495 10.82 0.71 36.53
N MET A 496 11.69 0.22 35.64
CA MET A 496 12.83 -0.62 36.00
C MET A 496 13.88 0.16 36.78
N GLU A 497 14.59 -0.52 37.69
CA GLU A 497 15.67 0.07 38.46
C GLU A 497 16.91 0.41 37.62
N THR A 498 17.62 1.44 37.99
CA THR A 498 18.88 1.81 37.35
C THR A 498 19.93 0.72 37.56
N ASN A 499 20.65 0.35 36.48
CA ASN A 499 21.71 -0.68 36.54
C ASN A 499 21.18 -2.06 36.96
N SER A 500 19.96 -2.44 36.54
CA SER A 500 19.32 -3.71 36.86
C SER A 500 19.49 -4.79 35.78
N VAL A 501 19.89 -4.40 34.59
CA VAL A 501 19.97 -5.31 33.44
C VAL A 501 21.40 -5.60 33.06
N ASP A 502 21.74 -6.87 32.86
CA ASP A 502 23.09 -7.32 32.49
C ASP A 502 23.33 -7.32 30.99
N LEU A 503 22.32 -7.64 30.19
CA LEU A 503 22.39 -7.67 28.74
C LEU A 503 21.06 -7.18 28.15
N ILE A 504 21.13 -6.25 27.20
CA ILE A 504 20.01 -5.95 26.30
C ILE A 504 20.24 -6.71 25.01
N CYS A 505 19.29 -7.55 24.62
CA CYS A 505 19.33 -8.32 23.37
C CYS A 505 17.96 -8.22 22.70
N THR A 506 17.86 -7.45 21.64
CA THR A 506 16.58 -7.14 21.00
C THR A 506 16.70 -6.93 19.50
N SER A 507 15.59 -7.16 18.80
CA SER A 507 15.40 -6.73 17.42
C SER A 507 14.44 -5.54 17.45
N ILE A 508 14.95 -4.34 17.22
CA ILE A 508 14.08 -3.15 17.16
C ILE A 508 13.21 -3.21 15.89
N PRO A 509 12.01 -2.62 15.89
CA PRO A 509 11.23 -2.44 14.65
C PRO A 509 12.07 -1.76 13.58
N PHE A 510 11.95 -2.23 12.33
CA PHE A 510 12.76 -1.71 11.22
C PHE A 510 12.13 -0.43 10.66
N GLY A 511 12.18 0.65 11.44
CA GLY A 511 11.53 1.92 11.12
C GLY A 511 10.04 1.73 10.87
N THR A 512 9.53 2.36 9.82
CA THR A 512 8.11 2.33 9.42
C THR A 512 7.75 1.16 8.50
N HIS A 513 8.58 0.10 8.43
CA HIS A 513 8.39 -0.98 7.46
C HIS A 513 7.21 -1.91 7.79
N TYR A 514 6.95 -2.13 9.08
CA TYR A 514 5.87 -2.99 9.57
C TYR A 514 5.23 -2.38 10.81
N GLU A 515 3.91 -2.45 10.88
CA GLU A 515 3.16 -2.23 12.11
C GLU A 515 2.97 -3.57 12.82
N TYR A 516 3.26 -3.60 14.11
CA TYR A 516 3.21 -4.81 14.93
C TYR A 516 1.94 -4.88 15.78
N SER A 517 1.29 -3.74 16.01
CA SER A 517 0.03 -3.63 16.75
C SER A 517 -0.83 -2.48 16.24
N GLU A 518 -2.11 -2.51 16.59
CA GLU A 518 -3.05 -1.42 16.28
C GLU A 518 -2.93 -0.21 17.25
N ASN A 519 -1.83 -0.13 18.01
CA ASN A 519 -1.66 0.87 19.05
C ASN A 519 -0.74 2.00 18.59
N TYR A 520 -1.07 3.26 18.91
CA TYR A 520 -0.20 4.41 18.62
C TYR A 520 1.18 4.36 19.30
N MET A 521 1.33 3.55 20.35
CA MET A 521 2.62 3.29 21.00
C MET A 521 3.55 2.41 20.17
N ASP A 522 3.03 1.75 19.11
CA ASP A 522 3.85 0.94 18.19
C ASP A 522 4.90 1.82 17.50
N PHE A 523 6.14 1.37 17.56
CA PHE A 523 7.27 2.05 16.94
C PHE A 523 7.25 1.92 15.40
N GLY A 524 6.62 0.88 14.86
CA GLY A 524 6.37 0.74 13.43
C GLY A 524 5.32 1.72 12.90
N PHE A 525 4.54 2.34 13.79
CA PHE A 525 3.51 3.29 13.49
C PHE A 525 4.03 4.73 13.57
N ASN A 526 4.93 5.11 12.66
CA ASN A 526 5.49 6.44 12.52
C ASN A 526 5.38 6.91 11.06
N GLU A 527 5.46 8.21 10.83
CA GLU A 527 5.36 8.79 9.49
C GLU A 527 6.61 8.45 8.65
N ASP A 528 7.76 8.64 9.25
CA ASP A 528 9.07 8.34 8.65
C ASP A 528 10.08 7.83 9.70
N ASP A 529 11.30 7.56 9.28
CA ASP A 529 12.35 7.13 10.18
C ASP A 529 12.82 8.24 11.15
N ASN A 530 12.65 9.52 10.81
CA ASN A 530 12.94 10.60 11.74
C ASN A 530 11.96 10.55 12.92
N ASP A 531 10.68 10.29 12.68
CA ASP A 531 9.67 10.15 13.73
C ASP A 531 9.85 8.85 14.51
N PHE A 532 10.30 7.77 13.85
CA PHE A 532 10.73 6.56 14.53
C PHE A 532 11.86 6.86 15.54
N PHE A 533 12.91 7.56 15.12
CA PHE A 533 14.01 7.90 16.02
C PHE A 533 13.62 8.95 17.06
N LYS A 534 12.67 9.86 16.79
CA LYS A 534 12.07 10.73 17.83
C LYS A 534 11.33 9.91 18.90
N GLN A 535 10.66 8.83 18.52
CA GLN A 535 10.06 7.92 19.52
C GLN A 535 11.14 7.17 20.28
N MET A 536 12.20 6.72 19.61
CA MET A 536 13.37 6.09 20.26
C MET A 536 14.10 7.04 21.21
N ASP A 537 14.02 8.36 21.04
CA ASP A 537 14.57 9.36 21.99
C ASP A 537 13.96 9.22 23.40
N TYR A 538 12.78 8.62 23.54
CA TYR A 538 12.15 8.35 24.84
C TYR A 538 12.55 6.99 25.44
N LEU A 539 12.94 6.01 24.61
CA LEU A 539 13.35 4.67 25.05
C LEU A 539 14.85 4.55 25.26
N THR A 540 15.65 5.03 24.31
CA THR A 540 17.11 4.79 24.29
C THR A 540 17.84 5.29 25.54
N PRO A 541 17.53 6.48 26.10
CA PRO A 541 18.13 6.92 27.37
C PRO A 541 17.80 6.00 28.54
N GLU A 542 16.57 5.44 28.57
CA GLU A 542 16.14 4.51 29.61
C GLU A 542 16.84 3.16 29.46
N LEU A 543 17.06 2.68 28.24
CA LEU A 543 17.88 1.49 27.99
C LEU A 543 19.31 1.67 28.52
N LEU A 544 19.90 2.84 28.29
CA LEU A 544 21.22 3.17 28.86
C LEU A 544 21.18 3.22 30.39
N ARG A 545 20.13 3.76 30.99
CA ARG A 545 19.94 3.87 32.41
C ARG A 545 19.89 2.49 33.09
N VAL A 546 19.04 1.59 32.54
CA VAL A 546 18.80 0.25 33.18
C VAL A 546 19.98 -0.71 32.95
N LEU A 547 20.73 -0.56 31.87
CA LEU A 547 21.92 -1.40 31.61
C LEU A 547 23.01 -1.15 32.66
N LYS A 548 23.63 -2.20 33.20
CA LYS A 548 24.76 -2.11 34.13
C LYS A 548 25.99 -1.48 33.48
N PRO A 549 26.85 -0.77 34.27
CA PRO A 549 28.08 -0.14 33.74
C PRO A 549 29.03 -1.15 33.10
N GLY A 550 29.54 -0.87 31.95
CA GLY A 550 30.46 -1.72 31.19
C GLY A 550 29.78 -2.85 30.42
N ARG A 551 28.45 -3.02 30.52
CA ARG A 551 27.72 -4.10 29.86
C ARG A 551 27.24 -3.71 28.45
N VAL A 552 26.71 -4.68 27.71
CA VAL A 552 26.47 -4.61 26.28
C VAL A 552 24.96 -4.56 25.97
N ALA A 553 24.62 -3.77 24.98
CA ALA A 553 23.33 -3.83 24.27
C ALA A 553 23.59 -4.32 22.83
N ALA A 554 22.98 -5.44 22.48
CA ALA A 554 23.03 -6.04 21.15
C ALA A 554 21.71 -5.79 20.43
N ILE A 555 21.74 -4.95 19.40
CA ILE A 555 20.57 -4.46 18.67
C ILE A 555 20.57 -5.05 17.28
N HIS A 556 19.60 -5.89 16.97
CA HIS A 556 19.40 -6.45 15.64
C HIS A 556 18.63 -5.47 14.77
N VAL A 557 19.17 -5.22 13.57
CA VAL A 557 18.56 -4.33 12.57
C VAL A 557 18.79 -4.84 11.14
N LYS A 558 18.00 -4.32 10.22
CA LYS A 558 18.12 -4.57 8.78
C LYS A 558 17.94 -3.27 8.01
N ASP A 559 18.75 -3.07 6.97
CA ASP A 559 18.56 -1.98 6.03
C ASP A 559 17.33 -2.19 5.15
N ARG A 560 16.76 -1.12 4.66
CA ARG A 560 15.54 -1.15 3.86
C ARG A 560 15.80 -0.83 2.41
N ILE A 561 15.11 -1.57 1.53
CA ILE A 561 15.07 -1.25 0.11
C ILE A 561 13.92 -0.28 -0.11
N LEU A 562 14.24 0.92 -0.59
CA LEU A 562 13.29 1.91 -1.04
C LEU A 562 13.11 1.78 -2.54
N PHE A 563 11.87 1.56 -2.98
CA PHE A 563 11.57 1.45 -4.41
C PHE A 563 11.53 2.82 -5.06
N GLY A 564 12.03 2.93 -6.30
CA GLY A 564 12.13 4.20 -7.01
C GLY A 564 10.83 4.98 -7.21
N ASN A 565 9.68 4.31 -7.12
CA ASN A 565 8.38 4.96 -7.12
C ASN A 565 7.99 5.56 -5.75
N ALA A 566 8.63 5.14 -4.68
CA ALA A 566 8.43 5.73 -3.36
C ALA A 566 9.37 6.92 -3.12
N THR A 567 10.59 6.87 -3.67
CA THR A 567 11.59 7.96 -3.54
C THR A 567 11.48 9.02 -4.63
N GLY A 568 10.81 8.71 -5.76
CA GLY A 568 10.80 9.57 -6.95
C GLY A 568 12.02 9.41 -7.87
N ASP A 569 13.05 8.66 -7.45
CA ASP A 569 14.31 8.49 -8.20
C ASP A 569 14.18 7.58 -9.43
N GLY A 570 13.09 6.83 -9.53
CA GLY A 570 12.84 5.90 -10.65
C GLY A 570 13.62 4.59 -10.59
N PHE A 571 14.54 4.43 -9.63
CA PHE A 571 15.29 3.19 -9.37
C PHE A 571 15.32 2.88 -7.86
N PRO A 572 15.49 1.61 -7.46
CA PRO A 572 15.56 1.24 -6.06
C PRO A 572 16.83 1.77 -5.39
N THR A 573 16.71 2.28 -4.16
CA THR A 573 17.83 2.69 -3.29
C THR A 573 17.80 1.91 -1.98
N VAL A 574 18.82 2.07 -1.16
CA VAL A 574 18.89 1.45 0.18
C VAL A 574 18.93 2.56 1.22
N GLU A 575 18.02 2.47 2.18
CA GLU A 575 18.06 3.30 3.38
C GLU A 575 18.97 2.63 4.41
N PRO A 576 20.06 3.31 4.82
CA PRO A 576 21.07 2.71 5.70
C PRO A 576 20.62 2.75 7.17
N PHE A 577 19.50 2.09 7.50
CA PHE A 577 18.90 2.11 8.83
C PHE A 577 19.85 1.70 9.95
N HIS A 578 20.80 0.79 9.67
CA HIS A 578 21.84 0.43 10.63
C HIS A 578 22.74 1.62 11.01
N ALA A 579 23.10 2.47 10.04
CA ALA A 579 23.96 3.63 10.29
C ALA A 579 23.24 4.71 11.11
N ASP A 580 21.96 4.92 10.81
CA ASP A 580 21.11 5.86 11.57
C ASP A 580 20.91 5.37 13.01
N THR A 581 20.69 4.06 13.19
CA THR A 581 20.63 3.42 14.53
C THR A 581 21.95 3.62 15.30
N ILE A 582 23.10 3.44 14.67
CA ILE A 582 24.41 3.68 15.31
C ILE A 582 24.51 5.14 15.76
N THR A 583 24.18 6.08 14.89
CA THR A 583 24.22 7.51 15.18
C THR A 583 23.29 7.88 16.34
N HIS A 584 22.07 7.33 16.33
CA HIS A 584 21.07 7.55 17.36
C HIS A 584 21.51 7.04 18.75
N PHE A 585 21.97 5.79 18.85
CA PHE A 585 22.42 5.24 20.13
C PHE A 585 23.65 5.98 20.69
N MET A 586 24.58 6.36 19.80
CA MET A 586 25.74 7.16 20.20
C MET A 586 25.36 8.55 20.73
N LYS A 587 24.36 9.21 20.10
CA LYS A 587 23.79 10.48 20.56
C LYS A 587 23.31 10.39 22.03
N HIS A 588 22.73 9.24 22.41
CA HIS A 588 22.21 9.00 23.76
C HIS A 588 23.23 8.44 24.78
N GLY A 589 24.51 8.42 24.43
CA GLY A 589 25.58 8.12 25.37
C GLY A 589 26.13 6.69 25.32
N PHE A 590 25.57 5.82 24.53
CA PHE A 590 26.16 4.52 24.25
C PHE A 590 27.49 4.67 23.48
N ARG A 591 28.38 3.71 23.63
CA ARG A 591 29.60 3.61 22.80
C ARG A 591 29.42 2.50 21.78
N PHE A 592 29.56 2.82 20.50
CA PHE A 592 29.54 1.80 19.45
C PHE A 592 30.74 0.87 19.62
N PHE A 593 30.47 -0.41 19.82
CA PHE A 593 31.45 -1.41 20.23
C PHE A 593 31.82 -2.34 19.06
N GLY A 594 30.97 -2.45 18.06
CA GLY A 594 31.20 -3.25 16.86
C GLY A 594 29.90 -3.64 16.15
N MET A 595 30.06 -4.30 15.02
CA MET A 595 28.92 -4.76 14.20
C MET A 595 29.20 -6.17 13.70
N ILE A 596 28.20 -7.03 13.80
CA ILE A 596 28.22 -8.36 13.19
C ILE A 596 27.26 -8.33 11.99
N THR A 597 27.77 -8.74 10.82
CA THR A 597 26.97 -8.86 9.60
C THR A 597 26.46 -10.27 9.47
N ILE A 598 25.16 -10.41 9.29
CA ILE A 598 24.50 -11.70 9.09
C ILE A 598 24.16 -11.84 7.60
N CYS A 599 24.75 -12.85 6.97
CA CYS A 599 24.55 -13.10 5.56
C CYS A 599 23.12 -13.63 5.28
N ARG A 600 22.49 -13.04 4.27
CA ARG A 600 21.18 -13.49 3.77
C ARG A 600 21.31 -14.11 2.40
N ASP A 601 20.51 -15.12 2.13
CA ASP A 601 20.39 -15.71 0.79
C ASP A 601 19.49 -14.80 -0.08
N VAL A 602 20.12 -13.87 -0.78
CA VAL A 602 19.44 -12.89 -1.65
C VAL A 602 18.66 -13.55 -2.80
N VAL A 603 18.93 -14.81 -3.11
CA VAL A 603 18.20 -15.55 -4.14
C VAL A 603 16.86 -16.07 -3.60
N ARG A 604 16.83 -16.50 -2.35
CA ARG A 604 15.61 -16.96 -1.66
C ARG A 604 14.69 -15.77 -1.28
N GLU A 605 15.24 -14.62 -1.03
CA GLU A 605 14.48 -13.40 -0.70
C GLU A 605 13.95 -12.65 -1.93
N ASN A 606 13.48 -13.35 -2.92
CA ASN A 606 13.14 -12.89 -4.28
C ASN A 606 12.43 -11.55 -4.41
N ASN A 607 11.54 -11.21 -3.48
CA ASN A 607 10.72 -10.00 -3.59
C ASN A 607 11.29 -8.79 -2.85
N GLN A 608 12.38 -8.97 -2.10
CA GLN A 608 13.00 -7.95 -1.28
C GLN A 608 14.47 -7.78 -1.57
N THR A 609 14.96 -8.42 -2.62
CA THR A 609 16.36 -8.36 -2.98
C THR A 609 16.65 -7.15 -3.83
N TYR A 610 17.54 -6.32 -3.35
CA TYR A 610 18.17 -5.26 -4.10
C TYR A 610 19.22 -5.88 -5.06
N ARG A 611 18.73 -6.73 -5.95
CA ARG A 611 19.55 -7.36 -6.97
C ARG A 611 18.81 -7.53 -8.28
N LEU A 612 19.56 -7.50 -9.38
CA LEU A 612 19.03 -7.74 -10.72
C LEU A 612 18.76 -9.24 -10.96
N GLY A 613 17.61 -9.53 -11.58
CA GLY A 613 17.41 -10.78 -12.28
C GLY A 613 18.28 -10.86 -13.54
N TRP A 614 18.45 -12.07 -14.09
CA TRP A 614 19.30 -12.28 -15.26
C TRP A 614 18.97 -11.37 -16.44
N THR A 615 17.70 -11.24 -16.80
CA THR A 615 17.27 -10.40 -17.93
C THR A 615 17.60 -8.92 -17.72
N GLU A 616 17.40 -8.40 -16.50
CA GLU A 616 17.69 -7.00 -16.18
C GLU A 616 19.19 -6.75 -16.10
N GLN A 617 19.94 -7.70 -15.55
CA GLN A 617 21.42 -7.64 -15.54
C GLN A 617 22.01 -7.55 -16.95
N CYS A 618 21.39 -8.25 -17.93
CA CYS A 618 21.80 -8.19 -19.32
C CYS A 618 21.42 -6.86 -20.03
N LYS A 619 20.48 -6.10 -19.46
CA LYS A 619 20.09 -4.78 -20.00
C LYS A 619 20.94 -3.66 -19.42
N ASP A 620 21.01 -3.61 -18.09
CA ASP A 620 21.79 -2.60 -17.37
C ASP A 620 22.14 -3.12 -15.95
N GLY A 621 23.36 -3.58 -15.77
CA GLY A 621 23.86 -4.11 -14.50
C GLY A 621 24.04 -3.03 -13.42
N SER A 622 24.01 -1.75 -13.77
CA SER A 622 24.12 -0.63 -12.81
C SER A 622 22.78 -0.21 -12.20
N LYS A 623 21.66 -0.77 -12.67
CA LYS A 623 20.31 -0.35 -12.26
C LYS A 623 19.96 -0.70 -10.81
N MET A 624 20.56 -1.75 -10.28
CA MET A 624 20.28 -2.24 -8.91
C MET A 624 21.59 -2.63 -8.23
N GLY A 625 21.58 -2.60 -6.89
CA GLY A 625 22.72 -3.01 -6.07
C GLY A 625 22.76 -4.52 -5.81
N VAL A 626 23.47 -4.87 -4.76
CA VAL A 626 23.55 -6.22 -4.17
C VAL A 626 22.46 -6.41 -3.11
N GLY A 627 22.25 -7.59 -2.59
CA GLY A 627 21.28 -7.82 -1.49
C GLY A 627 21.66 -7.06 -0.21
N CYS A 628 20.67 -6.94 0.71
CA CYS A 628 20.89 -6.34 2.02
C CYS A 628 21.13 -7.44 3.07
N PRO A 629 22.24 -7.41 3.81
CA PRO A 629 22.44 -8.25 4.99
C PRO A 629 21.60 -7.76 6.18
N GLU A 630 21.62 -8.53 7.28
CA GLU A 630 21.17 -8.08 8.58
C GLU A 630 22.36 -7.78 9.48
N TYR A 631 22.14 -6.99 10.52
CA TYR A 631 23.21 -6.55 11.39
C TYR A 631 22.85 -6.73 12.87
N ILE A 632 23.85 -7.14 13.66
CA ILE A 632 23.82 -6.98 15.12
C ILE A 632 24.75 -5.82 15.46
N LEU A 633 24.18 -4.74 15.90
CA LEU A 633 24.92 -3.56 16.37
C LEU A 633 25.22 -3.73 17.85
N LEU A 634 26.48 -3.70 18.20
CA LEU A 634 26.94 -3.86 19.58
C LEU A 634 27.26 -2.48 20.17
N PHE A 635 26.59 -2.16 21.25
CA PHE A 635 26.78 -0.93 22.02
C PHE A 635 27.21 -1.26 23.42
N ARG A 636 27.99 -0.38 24.02
CA ARG A 636 28.48 -0.57 25.40
C ARG A 636 28.21 0.67 26.24
N LYS A 637 27.68 0.46 27.44
CA LYS A 637 27.65 1.48 28.48
C LYS A 637 29.06 1.64 29.05
N LEU A 638 29.47 2.86 29.38
CA LEU A 638 30.77 3.10 30.01
C LEU A 638 30.82 2.41 31.38
N PRO A 639 31.92 1.72 31.74
CA PRO A 639 32.14 1.24 33.09
C PRO A 639 32.43 2.43 34.03
N THR A 640 32.27 2.24 35.32
CA THR A 640 32.57 3.27 36.32
C THR A 640 34.07 3.56 36.34
N ASP A 641 34.92 2.53 36.29
CA ASP A 641 36.34 2.63 36.13
C ASP A 641 36.77 2.45 34.68
N THR A 642 36.99 3.53 33.99
CA THR A 642 37.43 3.52 32.56
C THR A 642 38.91 3.17 32.40
N THR A 643 39.69 3.12 33.46
CA THR A 643 41.17 2.87 33.38
C THR A 643 41.49 1.42 33.04
N LYS A 644 40.68 0.47 33.50
CA LYS A 644 40.84 -0.97 33.26
C LYS A 644 40.04 -1.51 32.07
N ALA A 645 39.11 -0.74 31.58
CA ALA A 645 38.22 -1.09 30.46
C ALA A 645 37.30 -2.33 30.72
N TYR A 646 37.31 -2.91 31.91
CA TYR A 646 36.40 -3.99 32.29
C TYR A 646 35.01 -3.44 32.65
N ALA A 647 33.99 -4.28 32.59
CA ALA A 647 32.70 -3.96 33.19
C ALA A 647 32.83 -3.98 34.72
N ASP A 648 31.97 -3.22 35.45
CA ASP A 648 31.93 -3.24 36.90
C ASP A 648 31.65 -4.65 37.42
N GLU A 649 30.75 -5.36 36.74
CA GLU A 649 30.48 -6.79 36.89
C GLU A 649 30.85 -7.50 35.57
N PRO A 650 32.07 -8.09 35.47
CA PRO A 650 32.55 -8.62 34.20
C PRO A 650 31.90 -9.96 33.81
N VAL A 651 31.78 -10.23 32.53
CA VAL A 651 31.38 -11.55 31.98
C VAL A 651 32.60 -12.46 32.03
N VAL A 652 32.60 -13.45 32.92
CA VAL A 652 33.75 -14.33 33.17
C VAL A 652 33.44 -15.74 32.69
N LYS A 653 34.37 -16.36 31.95
CA LYS A 653 34.29 -17.75 31.53
C LYS A 653 35.37 -18.60 32.22
N SER A 654 35.00 -19.79 32.67
CA SER A 654 35.94 -20.78 33.20
C SER A 654 36.91 -21.22 32.11
N LYS A 655 38.22 -21.19 32.34
CA LYS A 655 39.23 -21.67 31.42
C LYS A 655 39.15 -23.19 31.15
N GLN A 656 38.48 -23.94 32.02
CA GLN A 656 38.25 -25.38 31.85
C GLN A 656 37.10 -25.62 30.89
N GLU A 657 36.04 -24.87 30.95
CA GLU A 657 34.85 -24.97 30.08
C GLU A 657 35.08 -24.29 28.74
N TYR A 658 35.52 -23.02 28.76
CA TYR A 658 35.85 -22.26 27.56
C TYR A 658 37.33 -22.43 27.22
N THR A 659 37.62 -23.55 26.54
CA THR A 659 38.99 -23.93 26.25
C THR A 659 39.64 -23.00 25.23
N ARG A 660 41.00 -23.01 25.16
CA ARG A 660 41.74 -22.29 24.15
C ARG A 660 41.38 -22.71 22.73
N ALA A 661 41.04 -23.99 22.52
CA ALA A 661 40.58 -24.50 21.24
C ALA A 661 39.20 -23.91 20.87
N GLN A 662 38.27 -23.87 21.83
CA GLN A 662 36.99 -23.24 21.65
C GLN A 662 37.14 -21.77 21.27
N TRP A 663 37.98 -21.02 21.99
CA TRP A 663 38.27 -19.62 21.65
C TRP A 663 38.81 -19.45 20.22
N GLN A 664 39.70 -20.31 19.75
CA GLN A 664 40.26 -20.23 18.40
C GLN A 664 39.16 -20.47 17.34
N ILE A 665 38.20 -21.37 17.60
CA ILE A 665 37.08 -21.62 16.70
C ILE A 665 36.11 -20.44 16.67
N ASP A 666 35.74 -19.92 17.82
CA ASP A 666 34.83 -18.78 17.96
C ASP A 666 35.40 -17.50 17.30
N ALA A 667 36.70 -17.26 17.50
CA ALA A 667 37.41 -16.15 16.88
C ALA A 667 37.73 -16.36 15.39
N HIS A 668 37.41 -17.54 14.82
CA HIS A 668 37.76 -17.92 13.44
C HIS A 668 39.26 -17.74 13.14
N ALA A 669 40.13 -17.89 14.18
CA ALA A 669 41.46 -17.32 14.18
C ALA A 669 42.45 -18.05 13.32
N PHE A 670 42.19 -19.26 12.87
CA PHE A 670 43.24 -20.03 12.25
C PHE A 670 42.85 -20.72 10.94
N TRP A 671 41.76 -21.46 10.87
CA TRP A 671 41.45 -22.30 9.72
C TRP A 671 40.36 -21.75 8.81
N ARG A 672 39.94 -20.53 9.00
CA ARG A 672 38.90 -19.89 8.17
C ARG A 672 39.38 -18.63 7.46
N GLU A 673 40.64 -18.23 7.66
CA GLU A 673 41.13 -16.96 7.13
C GLU A 673 41.22 -16.88 5.62
N SER A 674 41.38 -17.97 4.91
CA SER A 674 41.49 -17.99 3.44
C SER A 674 40.15 -18.30 2.75
N GLY A 675 39.07 -18.33 3.48
CA GLY A 675 37.74 -18.62 2.93
C GLY A 675 37.44 -20.10 2.73
N ASP A 676 38.23 -20.97 3.31
CA ASP A 676 38.12 -22.41 3.16
C ASP A 676 37.17 -23.06 4.15
N ARG A 677 36.79 -24.27 3.87
CA ARG A 677 36.01 -25.10 4.76
C ARG A 677 36.78 -25.44 6.05
N PRO A 678 36.09 -25.68 7.18
CA PRO A 678 36.71 -26.26 8.37
C PRO A 678 37.33 -27.62 8.08
N ILE A 679 38.46 -27.92 8.73
CA ILE A 679 39.02 -29.27 8.71
C ILE A 679 38.00 -30.25 9.27
N SER A 680 37.81 -31.43 8.63
CA SER A 680 36.89 -32.44 9.14
C SER A 680 37.42 -33.10 10.41
N LYS A 681 36.54 -33.77 11.19
CA LYS A 681 36.94 -34.48 12.40
C LYS A 681 38.00 -35.53 12.12
N GLU A 682 37.88 -36.24 11.01
CA GLU A 682 38.78 -37.28 10.58
C GLU A 682 40.13 -36.71 10.16
N GLU A 683 40.16 -35.62 9.45
CA GLU A 683 41.39 -34.90 9.07
C GLU A 683 42.11 -34.40 10.32
N LEU A 684 41.39 -33.74 11.25
CA LEU A 684 41.95 -33.21 12.50
C LEU A 684 42.52 -34.29 13.38
N ALA A 685 41.87 -35.43 13.53
CA ALA A 685 42.32 -36.55 14.34
C ALA A 685 43.64 -37.17 13.83
N ASN A 686 43.93 -37.03 12.55
CA ASN A 686 45.13 -37.58 11.93
C ASN A 686 46.32 -36.62 11.87
N ILE A 687 46.15 -35.36 12.26
CA ILE A 687 47.23 -34.34 12.23
C ILE A 687 47.94 -34.26 13.57
N PRO A 688 49.28 -34.53 13.64
CA PRO A 688 50.04 -34.30 14.84
C PRO A 688 49.98 -32.87 15.30
N VAL A 689 49.76 -32.59 16.59
CA VAL A 689 49.63 -31.25 17.15
C VAL A 689 50.77 -30.31 16.77
N LYS A 690 52.00 -30.81 16.76
CA LYS A 690 53.22 -30.05 16.36
C LYS A 690 53.21 -29.60 14.88
N ASP A 691 52.53 -30.33 14.03
CA ASP A 691 52.44 -30.08 12.58
C ASP A 691 51.20 -29.31 12.19
N LEU A 692 50.26 -29.06 13.10
CA LEU A 692 48.95 -28.50 12.82
C LEU A 692 49.03 -27.18 12.04
N GLN A 693 49.92 -26.25 12.45
CA GLN A 693 50.09 -24.97 11.80
C GLN A 693 50.65 -25.08 10.37
N ARG A 694 51.58 -26.01 10.15
CA ARG A 694 52.16 -26.28 8.81
C ARG A 694 51.15 -26.90 7.87
N VAL A 695 50.46 -27.93 8.32
CA VAL A 695 49.44 -28.63 7.54
C VAL A 695 48.28 -27.69 7.20
N TYR A 696 47.87 -26.87 8.16
CA TYR A 696 46.87 -25.88 7.93
C TYR A 696 47.19 -24.87 6.82
N ARG A 697 48.41 -24.35 6.80
CA ARG A 697 48.89 -23.41 5.75
C ARG A 697 48.91 -24.09 4.38
N GLU A 698 49.34 -25.35 4.30
CA GLU A 698 49.33 -26.10 3.06
C GLU A 698 47.88 -26.40 2.61
N PHE A 699 46.99 -26.77 3.54
CA PHE A 699 45.59 -26.98 3.28
C PHE A 699 44.91 -25.72 2.75
N SER A 700 45.07 -24.58 3.40
CA SER A 700 44.50 -23.30 2.99
C SER A 700 44.93 -22.88 1.58
N ARG A 701 46.21 -23.11 1.22
CA ARG A 701 46.73 -22.80 -0.11
C ARG A 701 46.11 -23.68 -1.19
N ASN A 702 45.83 -24.93 -0.90
CA ASN A 702 45.31 -25.92 -1.85
C ASN A 702 43.78 -25.89 -1.97
N ASN A 703 43.07 -25.25 -1.05
CA ASN A 703 41.64 -25.22 -0.99
C ASN A 703 41.07 -23.79 -1.03
N VAL A 704 41.78 -22.86 -1.59
CA VAL A 704 41.30 -21.47 -1.78
C VAL A 704 40.13 -21.47 -2.73
N TYR A 705 39.04 -20.77 -2.36
CA TYR A 705 37.87 -20.62 -3.22
C TYR A 705 38.24 -19.86 -4.50
N ASP A 706 38.06 -20.51 -5.65
CA ASP A 706 38.29 -19.89 -6.97
C ASP A 706 36.94 -19.55 -7.60
N TYR A 707 36.66 -18.26 -7.67
CA TYR A 707 35.45 -17.72 -8.26
C TYR A 707 35.31 -18.11 -9.74
N LYS A 708 36.40 -18.07 -10.51
CA LYS A 708 36.38 -18.35 -11.96
C LYS A 708 36.09 -19.82 -12.22
N GLU A 709 36.72 -20.73 -11.47
CA GLU A 709 36.46 -22.14 -11.56
C GLU A 709 35.03 -22.49 -11.20
N HIS A 710 34.46 -21.84 -10.19
CA HIS A 710 33.07 -22.01 -9.81
C HIS A 710 32.10 -21.54 -10.90
N VAL A 711 32.37 -20.40 -11.54
CA VAL A 711 31.56 -19.91 -12.68
C VAL A 711 31.59 -20.91 -13.84
N GLU A 712 32.77 -21.45 -14.19
CA GLU A 712 32.91 -22.47 -15.26
C GLU A 712 32.13 -23.75 -14.93
N LEU A 713 32.12 -24.19 -13.66
CA LEU A 713 31.31 -25.32 -13.22
C LEU A 713 29.81 -25.03 -13.39
N ALA A 714 29.33 -23.83 -12.99
CA ALA A 714 27.94 -23.43 -13.14
C ALA A 714 27.51 -23.39 -14.63
N LYS A 715 28.35 -22.87 -15.53
CA LYS A 715 28.11 -22.88 -16.99
C LYS A 715 27.94 -24.32 -17.53
N LYS A 716 28.82 -25.23 -17.13
CA LYS A 716 28.72 -26.64 -17.54
C LYS A 716 27.43 -27.32 -17.04
N LEU A 717 26.88 -26.89 -15.92
CA LEU A 717 25.61 -27.39 -15.40
C LEU A 717 24.43 -26.80 -16.18
N ASP A 718 24.51 -25.55 -16.58
CA ASP A 718 23.50 -24.84 -17.38
C ASP A 718 23.39 -25.47 -18.79
N GLU A 719 24.52 -25.69 -19.47
CA GLU A 719 24.59 -26.37 -20.75
C GLU A 719 23.95 -27.78 -20.73
N LYS A 720 24.01 -28.46 -19.59
CA LYS A 720 23.34 -29.73 -19.36
C LYS A 720 21.88 -29.63 -18.94
N GLY A 721 21.31 -28.41 -18.86
CA GLY A 721 19.96 -28.16 -18.36
C GLY A 721 19.77 -28.56 -16.88
N LYS A 722 20.83 -28.58 -16.10
CA LYS A 722 20.83 -28.98 -14.68
C LYS A 722 20.98 -27.82 -13.74
N LEU A 723 21.15 -26.58 -14.22
CA LEU A 723 21.22 -25.42 -13.38
C LEU A 723 19.80 -25.01 -12.95
N PRO A 724 19.49 -24.95 -11.65
CA PRO A 724 18.19 -24.48 -11.18
C PRO A 724 17.96 -23.01 -11.55
N ALA A 725 16.74 -22.67 -11.94
CA ALA A 725 16.40 -21.31 -12.37
C ALA A 725 16.58 -20.26 -11.25
N VAL A 726 16.44 -20.65 -10.00
CA VAL A 726 16.41 -19.78 -8.82
C VAL A 726 17.64 -19.96 -7.92
N PHE A 727 18.28 -21.13 -7.93
CA PHE A 727 19.41 -21.41 -7.04
C PHE A 727 20.72 -21.51 -7.81
N MET A 728 21.72 -20.74 -7.38
CA MET A 728 23.10 -20.97 -7.79
C MET A 728 23.66 -22.16 -7.00
N VAL A 729 24.60 -22.88 -7.61
CA VAL A 729 25.36 -23.92 -6.89
C VAL A 729 26.19 -23.21 -5.81
N VAL A 730 25.93 -23.55 -4.56
CA VAL A 730 26.66 -22.94 -3.42
C VAL A 730 28.09 -23.45 -3.43
N ALA A 731 29.03 -22.52 -3.41
CA ALA A 731 30.43 -22.84 -3.24
C ALA A 731 30.70 -23.43 -1.86
N PRO A 732 31.43 -24.52 -1.74
CA PRO A 732 31.97 -24.92 -0.46
C PRO A 732 33.03 -23.91 0.00
N GLY A 733 33.12 -23.64 1.30
CA GLY A 733 34.13 -22.74 1.83
C GLY A 733 33.66 -21.28 1.89
N ALA A 734 32.68 -21.03 2.72
CA ALA A 734 32.21 -19.66 2.98
C ALA A 734 33.27 -18.87 3.74
N TRP A 735 33.38 -17.57 3.43
CA TRP A 735 34.21 -16.62 4.14
C TRP A 735 33.62 -16.35 5.51
N ASN A 736 34.05 -17.07 6.53
CA ASN A 736 33.52 -16.96 7.86
C ASN A 736 34.48 -16.18 8.75
N ARG A 737 34.05 -15.03 9.21
CA ARG A 737 34.77 -14.14 10.11
C ARG A 737 33.99 -13.98 11.41
N GLU A 738 34.62 -13.56 12.49
CA GLU A 738 33.94 -13.31 13.75
C GLU A 738 32.79 -12.29 13.62
N TRP A 739 32.96 -11.32 12.73
CA TRP A 739 31.98 -10.26 12.42
C TRP A 739 31.07 -10.59 11.23
N ILE A 740 31.13 -11.80 10.67
CA ILE A 740 30.25 -12.29 9.59
C ILE A 740 29.70 -13.63 10.02
N TRP A 741 28.36 -13.69 10.14
CA TRP A 741 27.65 -14.94 10.37
C TRP A 741 26.95 -15.39 9.09
N ASP A 742 27.42 -16.46 8.48
CA ASP A 742 26.89 -17.02 7.24
C ASP A 742 26.22 -18.41 7.45
N ASP A 743 26.19 -18.87 8.69
CA ASP A 743 25.69 -20.17 9.11
C ASP A 743 24.38 -20.10 9.93
N ILE A 744 23.68 -18.99 9.88
CA ILE A 744 22.40 -18.79 10.58
C ILE A 744 21.30 -19.60 9.92
N VAL A 745 20.58 -20.42 10.69
CA VAL A 745 19.47 -21.25 10.22
C VAL A 745 18.15 -20.51 10.45
N TYR A 746 17.66 -19.83 9.41
CA TYR A 746 16.43 -19.01 9.46
C TYR A 746 15.14 -19.80 9.66
N MET A 747 15.16 -21.12 9.52
CA MET A 747 13.99 -21.97 9.81
C MET A 747 13.82 -22.23 11.31
N GLN A 748 14.85 -22.00 12.12
CA GLN A 748 14.81 -22.19 13.57
C GLN A 748 14.30 -20.92 14.26
N THR A 749 13.00 -20.69 14.15
CA THR A 749 12.29 -19.55 14.79
C THR A 749 10.99 -20.04 15.40
N LEU A 750 10.39 -19.25 16.27
CA LEU A 750 9.06 -19.53 16.85
C LEU A 750 7.95 -19.55 15.79
N ASN A 751 8.12 -18.87 14.65
CA ASN A 751 7.14 -18.93 13.55
C ASN A 751 6.93 -20.35 13.00
N THR A 752 7.93 -21.21 13.01
CA THR A 752 7.77 -22.61 12.62
C THR A 752 6.77 -23.32 13.54
N GLN A 753 6.80 -23.02 14.83
CA GLN A 753 5.86 -23.58 15.82
C GLN A 753 4.47 -22.95 15.69
N GLN A 754 4.39 -21.63 15.46
CA GLN A 754 3.14 -20.90 15.24
C GLN A 754 2.40 -21.44 14.00
N SER A 755 3.12 -21.66 12.89
CA SER A 755 2.58 -22.23 11.65
C SER A 755 1.97 -23.63 11.91
N ASN A 756 2.70 -24.51 12.61
CA ASN A 756 2.22 -25.83 12.96
C ASN A 756 0.95 -25.82 13.83
N ARG A 757 0.79 -24.79 14.67
CA ARG A 757 -0.36 -24.60 15.54
C ARG A 757 -1.48 -23.74 14.91
N ARG A 758 -1.33 -23.30 13.66
CA ARG A 758 -2.26 -22.39 12.94
C ARG A 758 -2.53 -21.09 13.70
N LYS A 759 -1.52 -20.55 14.36
CA LYS A 759 -1.56 -19.28 15.09
C LYS A 759 -1.02 -18.14 14.22
N GLN A 760 -1.21 -16.92 14.67
CA GLN A 760 -0.68 -15.72 14.00
C GLN A 760 0.85 -15.78 13.95
N LEU A 761 1.42 -15.55 12.76
CA LEU A 761 2.86 -15.49 12.57
C LEU A 761 3.39 -14.10 12.94
N HIS A 762 4.57 -14.08 13.57
CA HIS A 762 5.30 -12.83 13.78
C HIS A 762 5.90 -12.34 12.45
N VAL A 763 5.86 -11.03 12.21
CA VAL A 763 6.30 -10.45 10.93
C VAL A 763 7.79 -10.66 10.68
N CYS A 764 8.62 -10.50 11.71
CA CYS A 764 10.08 -10.67 11.64
C CYS A 764 10.58 -11.52 12.81
N PRO A 765 10.50 -12.86 12.70
CA PRO A 765 10.95 -13.75 13.79
C PRO A 765 12.48 -13.77 13.85
N LEU A 766 13.03 -13.62 15.06
CA LEU A 766 14.47 -13.69 15.30
C LEU A 766 14.94 -15.16 15.37
N PRO A 767 15.96 -15.59 14.61
CA PRO A 767 16.51 -16.94 14.68
C PRO A 767 17.15 -17.24 16.04
N PHE A 768 16.91 -18.45 16.55
CA PHE A 768 17.41 -18.90 17.88
C PHE A 768 18.93 -18.77 18.01
N SER A 769 19.66 -19.19 16.96
CA SER A 769 21.13 -19.19 16.99
C SER A 769 21.75 -17.79 17.11
N ILE A 770 21.08 -16.75 16.64
CA ILE A 770 21.53 -15.37 16.82
C ILE A 770 21.48 -15.00 18.30
N VAL A 771 20.33 -15.22 18.93
CA VAL A 771 20.09 -14.87 20.34
C VAL A 771 20.98 -15.66 21.26
N GLU A 772 21.10 -16.97 21.03
CA GLU A 772 21.93 -17.87 21.83
C GLU A 772 23.42 -17.46 21.82
N ARG A 773 23.96 -17.13 20.65
CA ARG A 773 25.37 -16.64 20.53
C ARG A 773 25.59 -15.36 21.30
N ILE A 774 24.67 -14.42 21.26
CA ILE A 774 24.74 -13.13 21.96
C ILE A 774 24.67 -13.35 23.46
N ILE A 775 23.69 -14.11 23.95
CA ILE A 775 23.48 -14.39 25.39
C ILE A 775 24.73 -15.09 25.96
N ASN A 776 25.19 -16.16 25.30
CA ASN A 776 26.35 -16.91 25.77
C ASN A 776 27.65 -16.11 25.75
N ARG A 777 27.78 -15.12 24.86
CA ARG A 777 28.97 -14.29 24.77
C ARG A 777 28.98 -13.15 25.79
N TYR A 778 27.83 -12.51 26.03
CA TYR A 778 27.75 -11.22 26.71
C TYR A 778 27.03 -11.27 28.05
N SER A 779 26.70 -12.47 28.57
CA SER A 779 26.11 -12.66 29.92
C SER A 779 26.67 -13.87 30.65
N ASN A 780 26.61 -13.82 31.99
CA ASN A 780 26.86 -14.96 32.85
C ASN A 780 25.51 -15.68 33.17
N GLU A 781 25.61 -16.91 33.71
CA GLU A 781 24.46 -17.61 34.23
C GLU A 781 23.83 -16.85 35.40
N GLY A 782 22.52 -16.93 35.54
CA GLY A 782 21.74 -16.20 36.55
C GLY A 782 21.51 -14.71 36.25
N GLU A 783 22.13 -14.14 35.21
CA GLU A 783 22.00 -12.71 34.89
C GLU A 783 20.73 -12.38 34.10
N TYR A 784 20.31 -11.10 34.15
CA TYR A 784 19.11 -10.58 33.53
C TYR A 784 19.35 -10.17 32.06
N VAL A 785 18.59 -10.77 31.16
CA VAL A 785 18.58 -10.46 29.73
C VAL A 785 17.26 -9.78 29.37
N TYR A 786 17.30 -8.54 28.89
CA TYR A 786 16.12 -7.71 28.58
C TYR A 786 15.89 -7.53 27.10
N ASP A 787 14.63 -7.74 26.70
CA ASP A 787 14.13 -7.48 25.34
C ASP A 787 12.91 -6.53 25.41
N PRO A 788 13.07 -5.23 25.10
CA PRO A 788 11.97 -4.26 25.08
C PRO A 788 10.96 -4.46 23.95
N PHE A 789 11.28 -5.29 22.96
CA PHE A 789 10.42 -5.62 21.82
C PHE A 789 10.26 -7.14 21.68
N GLY A 790 9.73 -7.76 22.72
CA GLY A 790 9.80 -9.20 22.96
C GLY A 790 9.12 -10.09 21.92
N GLY A 791 8.12 -9.59 21.19
CA GLY A 791 7.41 -10.37 20.20
C GLY A 791 6.83 -11.69 20.75
N LEU A 792 7.20 -12.80 20.12
CA LEU A 792 6.82 -14.15 20.59
C LEU A 792 7.68 -14.66 21.75
N GLY A 793 8.61 -13.86 22.31
CA GLY A 793 9.42 -14.22 23.45
C GLY A 793 10.69 -15.03 23.11
N THR A 794 11.25 -14.88 21.92
CA THR A 794 12.45 -15.62 21.52
C THR A 794 13.63 -15.34 22.45
N THR A 795 13.93 -14.07 22.72
CA THR A 795 15.06 -13.68 23.58
C THR A 795 14.94 -14.22 25.01
N PRO A 796 13.84 -13.97 25.75
CA PRO A 796 13.70 -14.50 27.10
C PRO A 796 13.64 -16.04 27.11
N MET A 797 13.02 -16.69 26.15
CA MET A 797 12.99 -18.15 26.08
C MET A 797 14.41 -18.75 25.95
N ILE A 798 15.24 -18.18 25.08
CA ILE A 798 16.62 -18.63 24.91
C ILE A 798 17.48 -18.29 26.16
N ALA A 799 17.20 -17.16 26.82
CA ALA A 799 17.84 -16.79 28.07
C ALA A 799 17.56 -17.85 29.16
N ILE A 800 16.30 -18.24 29.35
CA ILE A 800 15.90 -19.30 30.31
C ILE A 800 16.63 -20.59 29.98
N LYS A 801 16.60 -21.07 28.74
CA LYS A 801 17.25 -22.32 28.30
C LYS A 801 18.77 -22.33 28.48
N ASN A 802 19.39 -21.15 28.58
CA ASN A 802 20.81 -21.02 28.86
C ASN A 802 21.11 -20.59 30.33
N GLY A 803 20.18 -20.79 31.26
CA GLY A 803 20.38 -20.52 32.66
C GLY A 803 20.42 -19.02 33.04
N ARG A 804 19.78 -18.17 32.26
CA ARG A 804 19.65 -16.71 32.53
C ARG A 804 18.21 -16.39 32.87
N TYR A 805 17.99 -15.21 33.46
CA TYR A 805 16.67 -14.68 33.73
C TYR A 805 16.20 -13.83 32.51
N GLY A 806 15.09 -14.23 31.89
CA GLY A 806 14.54 -13.53 30.71
C GLY A 806 13.55 -12.44 31.11
N TYR A 807 13.71 -11.21 30.61
CA TYR A 807 12.75 -10.14 30.82
C TYR A 807 12.30 -9.59 29.47
N MET A 808 10.99 -9.47 29.25
CA MET A 808 10.46 -8.91 28.00
C MET A 808 9.31 -7.95 28.22
N CYS A 809 9.19 -6.99 27.29
CA CYS A 809 8.01 -6.17 27.12
C CYS A 809 7.45 -6.37 25.71
N GLU A 810 6.14 -6.53 25.57
CA GLU A 810 5.46 -6.69 24.29
C GLU A 810 4.14 -5.91 24.28
N LEU A 811 3.96 -5.05 23.28
CA LEU A 811 2.79 -4.19 23.14
C LEU A 811 1.57 -4.95 22.59
N ASN A 812 1.78 -5.89 21.66
CA ASN A 812 0.71 -6.65 21.02
C ASN A 812 0.18 -7.76 21.96
N PRO A 813 -1.08 -7.69 22.44
CA PRO A 813 -1.63 -8.67 23.38
C PRO A 813 -1.65 -10.11 22.85
N ASN A 814 -1.74 -10.29 21.53
CA ASN A 814 -1.78 -11.62 20.92
C ASN A 814 -0.38 -12.26 20.93
N TYR A 815 0.66 -11.49 20.58
CA TYR A 815 2.04 -11.96 20.65
C TYR A 815 2.44 -12.23 22.10
N TYR A 816 2.09 -11.34 23.02
CA TYR A 816 2.31 -11.51 24.44
C TYR A 816 1.71 -12.80 24.99
N ARG A 817 0.42 -13.08 24.71
CA ARG A 817 -0.27 -14.30 25.14
C ARG A 817 0.41 -15.57 24.60
N ASP A 818 0.85 -15.52 23.33
CA ASP A 818 1.55 -16.66 22.73
C ASP A 818 2.96 -16.82 23.31
N ALA A 819 3.65 -15.72 23.61
CA ALA A 819 4.95 -15.70 24.27
C ALA A 819 4.90 -16.38 25.65
N LEU A 820 3.89 -16.06 26.47
CA LEU A 820 3.72 -16.69 27.80
C LEU A 820 3.75 -18.22 27.72
N GLY A 821 3.06 -18.82 26.74
CA GLY A 821 3.07 -20.26 26.59
C GLY A 821 4.44 -20.87 26.21
N TYR A 822 5.29 -20.09 25.53
CA TYR A 822 6.67 -20.52 25.23
C TYR A 822 7.60 -20.32 26.42
N LEU A 823 7.41 -19.27 27.21
CA LEU A 823 8.19 -18.99 28.39
C LEU A 823 7.89 -19.98 29.53
N GLU A 824 6.61 -20.25 29.78
CA GLU A 824 6.18 -21.27 30.74
C GLU A 824 6.74 -22.67 30.39
N ALA A 825 6.72 -23.01 29.08
CA ALA A 825 7.27 -24.29 28.64
C ALA A 825 8.79 -24.36 28.86
N ALA A 826 9.52 -23.28 28.62
CA ALA A 826 10.97 -23.22 28.82
C ALA A 826 11.32 -23.22 30.34
N ASP A 827 10.57 -22.51 31.14
CA ASP A 827 10.75 -22.44 32.60
C ASP A 827 10.54 -23.82 33.21
N ASN A 828 9.45 -24.52 32.87
CA ASN A 828 9.17 -25.89 33.30
C ASN A 828 10.21 -26.91 32.82
N GLU A 829 10.78 -26.72 31.60
CA GLU A 829 11.81 -27.57 31.03
C GLU A 829 13.10 -27.51 31.88
N VAL A 830 13.50 -26.32 32.30
CA VAL A 830 14.71 -26.07 33.13
C VAL A 830 14.52 -26.56 34.54
N ASP A 831 13.33 -26.36 35.13
CA ASP A 831 13.01 -26.80 36.50
C ASP A 831 12.74 -28.32 36.61
N SER A 832 12.57 -29.01 35.45
CA SER A 832 12.34 -30.45 35.49
C SER A 832 13.63 -31.21 35.75
N PRO A 833 13.68 -32.10 36.79
CA PRO A 833 14.89 -32.85 37.10
C PRO A 833 15.31 -33.72 35.89
N THR A 834 16.57 -33.66 35.55
CA THR A 834 17.15 -34.48 34.48
C THR A 834 17.33 -35.93 34.92
N LEU A 835 17.53 -36.85 33.97
CA LEU A 835 17.82 -38.23 34.27
C LEU A 835 19.10 -38.39 35.14
N PHE A 836 20.04 -37.44 35.04
CA PHE A 836 21.25 -37.40 35.85
C PHE A 836 20.95 -36.99 37.29
N ASP A 837 20.07 -36.03 37.53
CA ASP A 837 19.64 -35.61 38.86
C ASP A 837 18.95 -36.78 39.60
N PHE A 838 18.15 -37.58 38.88
CA PHE A 838 17.56 -38.80 39.40
C PHE A 838 18.59 -39.90 39.71
N LEU A 839 19.70 -39.95 38.96
CA LEU A 839 20.81 -40.93 39.22
C LEU A 839 21.67 -40.51 40.42
N GLU A 840 21.87 -39.21 40.63
CA GLU A 840 22.59 -38.69 41.79
C GLU A 840 21.76 -38.84 43.08
N MET A 841 20.45 -38.55 43.05
CA MET A 841 19.52 -38.79 44.16
C MET A 841 19.40 -40.26 44.58
N LYS A 842 19.75 -41.21 43.72
CA LYS A 842 19.79 -42.61 44.05
C LYS A 842 21.13 -43.06 44.69
N ASN A 843 22.16 -42.24 44.61
CA ASN A 843 23.49 -42.53 45.16
C ASN A 843 23.76 -41.84 46.52
N GLU A 844 22.86 -40.96 46.96
CA GLU A 844 22.75 -40.52 48.36
C GLU A 844 21.74 -41.42 49.13
#